data_952861592da227e49599be40233430fe
#
_entry.id   952861592da227e49599be40233430fe
#
_cell.length_a   1.000
_cell.length_b   1.000
_cell.length_c   1.000
_cell.angle_alpha   90.00
_cell.angle_beta   90.00
_cell.angle_gamma   90.00
#
_symmetry.space_group_name_H-M   'P 1'
#
loop_
_entity.id
_entity.type
_entity.pdbx_description
1 polymer ?
#
loop_
_entity_poly.entity_id
_entity_poly.type
_entity_poly.pdbx_seq_one_letter_code
_entity_poly.pdbx_strand_id
1 'polypeptide(L)'
;RTQLTAIKKLLKDKNVTEIVNACDAAREGELIFRTIVQHAKVTTPTSRMWMQSMTYDALLAAFEGRKSGETYNALGDAAYCRSYADWIIGMNGSRVANTFLPQNRRERSSNSLGRVQTATLALIVDHELEVLSHVPLPYWQLQATFSAGDARWTARWERTNHKDDPENPEKKSHRIIELAEKEAIEAILQGKNPFESKETSRTKTEQPPLNFDLTTLQKRANGMWSWSAKRTLSVAQDLYDKFKLTTYPRTDSKYLPEDMHESVAKTLDQIKGQSEYTTHVDRLQSEGLSNAGRNFNTAKVSDHYAIIPTGQAPPSNLGGDHAKLYDLIVRNFLASWHPPSTWTVTKRTTHSSGHQFIKEVESLAEAGWRAVVPKKDNVPEGWGSLPSNPCETDLESHEFSEEFSKPKNRLKEASLLQLMEHAGKHIEDDDLAEAMKDKGLGTPATRADTIEKLLSRNYIRRSRNGTISAAPHGIRMIDILRRIPVEWITSPELTGDMEASLLAVQRGTEPMESYMQKIIKETTVMVERIREHDRSFLFSNEPALGSCPACEANVVETTLSYQCEQNEGRDKGCPFVFWKDTSGRWFDRVTASRLLEGKSLENLHGFFSQAGEGYETSVELKNDGKVVAKGSAAGAPSDDDEVLCPCPVCDHGSIRITSTSYACDFDDCTFRGMQNIMCKRPVTPVEAKDIFTDGRSKLLEDFTSKRNRPFSAFLVLEKNRVAFDFPPRAAAADAKRFPVVPGVVGVCPTHKANIIETETHYSVEDTSSGCKIHLERCVSKRDITREEAKVLIEERTFGPVDDFLSKKTGNPFAASLYLKKNESVGYKFAKRS
;
A
#
# COMPACT_ATOMS: atom_id res chain seq x y z
N ARG A 1 -13.49 -6.01 29.23
CA ARG A 1 -13.49 -6.41 30.67
C ARG A 1 -14.81 -7.07 31.06
N THR A 2 -16.00 -6.53 30.74
CA THR A 2 -17.32 -7.05 31.08
C THR A 2 -17.54 -8.50 30.61
N GLN A 3 -17.25 -8.79 29.31
CA GLN A 3 -17.36 -10.11 28.73
C GLN A 3 -16.49 -11.15 29.48
N LEU A 4 -15.21 -10.83 29.72
CA LEU A 4 -14.31 -11.73 30.44
C LEU A 4 -14.77 -12.00 31.88
N THR A 5 -15.35 -10.99 32.55
CA THR A 5 -15.91 -11.15 33.89
C THR A 5 -17.10 -12.11 33.87
N ALA A 6 -18.00 -11.99 32.89
CA ALA A 6 -19.14 -12.89 32.72
C ALA A 6 -18.66 -14.34 32.45
N ILE A 7 -17.73 -14.54 31.55
CA ILE A 7 -17.17 -15.86 31.24
C ILE A 7 -16.53 -16.47 32.48
N LYS A 8 -15.70 -15.69 33.21
CA LYS A 8 -15.08 -16.19 34.47
C LYS A 8 -16.09 -16.58 35.54
N LYS A 9 -17.22 -15.87 35.64
CA LYS A 9 -18.30 -16.21 36.57
C LYS A 9 -18.91 -17.56 36.20
N LEU A 10 -19.21 -17.79 34.93
CA LEU A 10 -19.75 -19.06 34.43
C LEU A 10 -18.77 -20.21 34.64
N LEU A 11 -17.50 -20.04 34.25
CA LEU A 11 -16.48 -21.08 34.39
C LEU A 11 -16.21 -21.51 35.83
N LYS A 12 -16.49 -20.63 36.81
CA LYS A 12 -16.32 -20.89 38.26
C LYS A 12 -17.58 -21.34 38.98
N ASP A 13 -18.68 -21.53 38.26
CA ASP A 13 -19.89 -22.04 38.85
C ASP A 13 -19.67 -23.49 39.29
N LYS A 14 -20.03 -23.79 40.54
CA LYS A 14 -19.85 -25.13 41.16
C LYS A 14 -20.69 -26.23 40.53
N ASN A 15 -21.73 -25.85 39.79
CA ASN A 15 -22.59 -26.79 39.09
C ASN A 15 -22.06 -27.18 37.70
N VAL A 16 -20.98 -26.52 37.23
CA VAL A 16 -20.35 -26.85 35.95
C VAL A 16 -19.46 -28.08 36.11
N THR A 17 -19.84 -29.18 35.50
CA THR A 17 -19.14 -30.45 35.53
C THR A 17 -18.19 -30.66 34.37
N GLU A 18 -18.41 -29.96 33.23
CA GLU A 18 -17.59 -30.03 32.02
C GLU A 18 -17.58 -28.65 31.33
N ILE A 19 -16.46 -28.30 30.72
CA ILE A 19 -16.30 -27.08 29.87
C ILE A 19 -16.01 -27.54 28.45
N VAL A 20 -16.93 -27.25 27.53
CA VAL A 20 -16.81 -27.62 26.11
C VAL A 20 -16.13 -26.48 25.34
N ASN A 21 -14.99 -26.81 24.71
CA ASN A 21 -14.34 -25.93 23.76
C ASN A 21 -15.04 -26.02 22.41
N ALA A 22 -15.84 -25.04 22.07
CA ALA A 22 -16.52 -24.87 20.81
C ALA A 22 -15.96 -23.71 19.98
N CYS A 23 -14.69 -23.31 20.21
CA CYS A 23 -13.99 -22.34 19.37
C CYS A 23 -13.62 -22.96 18.02
N ASP A 24 -13.13 -22.11 17.10
CA ASP A 24 -12.73 -22.52 15.74
C ASP A 24 -11.83 -23.76 15.72
N ALA A 25 -12.03 -24.63 14.72
CA ALA A 25 -11.34 -25.93 14.62
C ALA A 25 -9.87 -25.79 14.19
N ALA A 26 -9.11 -24.93 14.85
CA ALA A 26 -7.71 -24.61 14.58
C ALA A 26 -6.91 -24.23 15.81
N ARG A 27 -5.60 -23.94 15.57
CA ARG A 27 -4.64 -23.47 16.60
C ARG A 27 -5.11 -22.20 17.30
N GLU A 28 -5.68 -21.22 16.56
CA GLU A 28 -6.17 -19.97 17.11
C GLU A 28 -7.33 -20.20 18.10
N GLY A 29 -8.31 -21.02 17.73
CA GLY A 29 -9.45 -21.36 18.60
C GLY A 29 -8.99 -22.08 19.87
N GLU A 30 -8.04 -23.01 19.75
CA GLU A 30 -7.43 -23.71 20.87
C GLU A 30 -6.69 -22.75 21.81
N LEU A 31 -5.91 -21.80 21.27
CA LEU A 31 -5.19 -20.81 22.06
C LEU A 31 -6.14 -19.90 22.85
N ILE A 32 -7.20 -19.41 22.20
CA ILE A 32 -8.22 -18.57 22.83
C ILE A 32 -8.83 -19.30 24.02
N PHE A 33 -9.29 -20.53 23.82
CA PHE A 33 -9.91 -21.33 24.85
C PHE A 33 -8.96 -21.57 26.03
N ARG A 34 -7.77 -22.11 25.79
CA ARG A 34 -6.76 -22.40 26.82
C ARG A 34 -6.36 -21.17 27.59
N THR A 35 -6.15 -20.05 26.92
CA THR A 35 -5.81 -18.77 27.56
C THR A 35 -6.94 -18.32 28.52
N ILE A 36 -8.21 -18.46 28.14
CA ILE A 36 -9.35 -18.11 28.97
C ILE A 36 -9.45 -19.03 30.22
N VAL A 37 -9.35 -20.33 30.02
CA VAL A 37 -9.41 -21.32 31.10
C VAL A 37 -8.27 -21.13 32.09
N GLN A 38 -7.04 -20.99 31.60
CA GLN A 38 -5.84 -20.71 32.40
C GLN A 38 -5.98 -19.39 33.18
N HIS A 39 -6.43 -18.32 32.51
CA HIS A 39 -6.66 -17.02 33.17
C HIS A 39 -7.77 -17.10 34.24
N ALA A 40 -8.80 -17.90 34.03
CA ALA A 40 -9.85 -18.13 35.00
C ALA A 40 -9.39 -18.98 36.20
N LYS A 41 -8.28 -19.73 36.02
CA LYS A 41 -7.74 -20.69 37.03
C LYS A 41 -8.78 -21.74 37.44
N VAL A 42 -9.40 -22.38 36.46
CA VAL A 42 -10.36 -23.48 36.68
C VAL A 42 -9.73 -24.81 36.25
N THR A 43 -10.12 -25.86 37.00
CA THR A 43 -9.62 -27.25 36.80
C THR A 43 -10.70 -28.21 36.35
N THR A 44 -11.90 -27.68 36.04
CA THR A 44 -13.03 -28.49 35.55
C THR A 44 -12.60 -29.21 34.27
N PRO A 45 -12.94 -30.51 34.09
CA PRO A 45 -12.64 -31.27 32.87
C PRO A 45 -13.09 -30.52 31.61
N THR A 46 -12.28 -30.61 30.56
CA THR A 46 -12.56 -29.95 29.30
C THR A 46 -12.74 -30.97 28.16
N SER A 47 -13.61 -30.68 27.22
CA SER A 47 -13.76 -31.43 25.98
C SER A 47 -13.76 -30.49 24.79
N ARG A 48 -13.54 -31.04 23.60
CA ARG A 48 -13.40 -30.30 22.35
C ARG A 48 -14.40 -30.76 21.32
N MET A 49 -15.24 -29.84 20.85
CA MET A 49 -16.03 -29.96 19.61
C MET A 49 -15.17 -29.56 18.42
N TRP A 50 -15.14 -30.37 17.39
CA TRP A 50 -14.43 -30.08 16.14
C TRP A 50 -15.43 -29.79 15.05
N MET A 51 -15.61 -28.53 14.70
CA MET A 51 -16.67 -28.05 13.81
C MET A 51 -16.05 -27.43 12.54
N GLN A 52 -16.32 -28.02 11.39
CA GLN A 52 -15.94 -27.50 10.07
C GLN A 52 -17.18 -27.09 9.25
N SER A 53 -18.38 -27.44 9.72
CA SER A 53 -19.67 -27.08 9.18
C SER A 53 -20.57 -26.55 10.30
N MET A 54 -21.51 -25.66 9.96
CA MET A 54 -22.48 -25.05 10.87
C MET A 54 -23.91 -25.55 10.60
N THR A 55 -24.08 -26.66 9.88
CA THR A 55 -25.37 -27.33 9.75
C THR A 55 -25.79 -27.95 11.07
N TYR A 56 -27.09 -28.08 11.31
CA TYR A 56 -27.60 -28.64 12.56
C TYR A 56 -27.01 -30.04 12.85
N ASP A 57 -27.01 -30.90 11.82
CA ASP A 57 -26.52 -32.27 11.95
C ASP A 57 -25.00 -32.31 12.23
N ALA A 58 -24.22 -31.44 11.57
CA ALA A 58 -22.78 -31.34 11.83
C ALA A 58 -22.48 -30.82 13.26
N LEU A 59 -23.25 -29.88 13.74
CA LEU A 59 -23.13 -29.39 15.13
C LEU A 59 -23.49 -30.46 16.16
N LEU A 60 -24.55 -31.21 15.91
CA LEU A 60 -24.97 -32.31 16.78
C LEU A 60 -23.91 -33.42 16.80
N ALA A 61 -23.45 -33.85 15.62
CA ALA A 61 -22.40 -34.85 15.49
C ALA A 61 -21.08 -34.41 16.18
N ALA A 62 -20.69 -33.12 16.02
CA ALA A 62 -19.52 -32.59 16.69
C ALA A 62 -19.68 -32.52 18.22
N PHE A 63 -20.88 -32.26 18.70
CA PHE A 63 -21.18 -32.27 20.14
C PHE A 63 -21.16 -33.68 20.72
N GLU A 64 -21.78 -34.62 20.06
CA GLU A 64 -21.82 -36.03 20.49
C GLU A 64 -20.43 -36.71 20.36
N GLY A 65 -19.70 -36.39 19.29
CA GLY A 65 -18.36 -36.92 19.02
C GLY A 65 -17.22 -36.14 19.66
N ARG A 66 -17.52 -35.21 20.61
CA ARG A 66 -16.48 -34.43 21.29
C ARG A 66 -15.47 -35.30 22.02
N LYS A 67 -14.20 -34.95 21.94
CA LYS A 67 -13.10 -35.66 22.57
C LYS A 67 -12.60 -34.93 23.81
N SER A 68 -11.91 -35.62 24.71
CA SER A 68 -11.22 -34.99 25.84
C SER A 68 -10.31 -33.87 25.34
N GLY A 69 -10.26 -32.73 26.07
CA GLY A 69 -9.37 -31.62 25.80
C GLY A 69 -7.89 -32.00 25.76
N GLU A 70 -7.51 -33.05 26.48
CA GLU A 70 -6.13 -33.57 26.52
C GLU A 70 -5.68 -34.10 25.13
N THR A 71 -6.61 -34.66 24.34
CA THR A 71 -6.33 -35.11 22.96
C THR A 71 -5.74 -34.00 22.08
N TYR A 72 -6.00 -32.75 22.44
CA TYR A 72 -5.57 -31.57 21.68
C TYR A 72 -4.40 -30.83 22.35
N ASN A 73 -3.65 -31.47 23.26
CA ASN A 73 -2.51 -30.84 23.92
C ASN A 73 -1.44 -30.40 22.91
N ALA A 74 -1.07 -31.25 21.97
CA ALA A 74 -0.09 -30.91 20.93
C ALA A 74 -0.54 -29.71 20.04
N LEU A 75 -1.85 -29.61 19.75
CA LEU A 75 -2.41 -28.45 19.05
C LEU A 75 -2.27 -27.17 19.88
N GLY A 76 -2.56 -27.26 21.18
CA GLY A 76 -2.39 -26.16 22.14
C GLY A 76 -0.94 -25.72 22.26
N ASP A 77 -0.02 -26.69 22.37
CA ASP A 77 1.42 -26.43 22.44
C ASP A 77 1.93 -25.72 21.19
N ALA A 78 1.53 -26.16 20.00
CA ALA A 78 1.86 -25.48 18.75
C ALA A 78 1.31 -24.05 18.68
N ALA A 79 0.11 -23.79 19.24
CA ALA A 79 -0.48 -22.46 19.29
C ALA A 79 0.30 -21.52 20.23
N TYR A 80 0.72 -22.02 21.41
CA TYR A 80 1.59 -21.28 22.32
C TYR A 80 2.98 -21.05 21.72
N CYS A 81 3.58 -22.06 21.11
CA CYS A 81 4.86 -21.96 20.42
C CYS A 81 4.86 -20.79 19.41
N ARG A 82 3.86 -20.75 18.56
CA ARG A 82 3.73 -19.66 17.56
C ARG A 82 3.64 -18.30 18.24
N SER A 83 2.79 -18.17 19.26
CA SER A 83 2.59 -16.90 19.96
C SER A 83 3.87 -16.42 20.65
N TYR A 84 4.59 -17.32 21.32
CA TYR A 84 5.83 -16.99 22.03
C TYR A 84 6.98 -16.71 21.04
N ALA A 85 7.10 -17.47 19.95
CA ALA A 85 8.09 -17.23 18.91
C ALA A 85 7.92 -15.83 18.30
N ASP A 86 6.71 -15.48 17.86
CA ASP A 86 6.41 -14.17 17.30
C ASP A 86 6.71 -13.02 18.30
N TRP A 87 6.44 -13.23 19.58
CA TRP A 87 6.75 -12.26 20.65
C TRP A 87 8.25 -12.13 20.90
N ILE A 88 8.97 -13.25 21.05
CA ILE A 88 10.42 -13.27 21.35
C ILE A 88 11.18 -12.62 20.18
N ILE A 89 10.93 -13.07 18.95
CA ILE A 89 11.58 -12.53 17.74
C ILE A 89 11.22 -11.05 17.56
N GLY A 90 9.95 -10.72 17.60
CA GLY A 90 9.47 -9.36 17.35
C GLY A 90 9.96 -8.35 18.38
N MET A 91 9.92 -8.69 19.65
CA MET A 91 10.35 -7.81 20.76
C MET A 91 11.86 -7.59 20.74
N ASN A 92 12.64 -8.66 20.74
CA ASN A 92 14.10 -8.57 20.82
C ASN A 92 14.70 -8.02 19.51
N GLY A 93 14.23 -8.51 18.36
CA GLY A 93 14.63 -8.02 17.05
C GLY A 93 14.35 -6.53 16.87
N SER A 94 13.15 -6.06 17.21
CA SER A 94 12.82 -4.64 17.11
C SER A 94 13.65 -3.77 18.06
N ARG A 95 13.93 -4.22 19.27
CA ARG A 95 14.77 -3.49 20.25
C ARG A 95 16.20 -3.35 19.76
N VAL A 96 16.83 -4.44 19.32
CA VAL A 96 18.20 -4.39 18.81
C VAL A 96 18.27 -3.57 17.51
N ALA A 97 17.32 -3.71 16.60
CA ALA A 97 17.26 -2.93 15.37
C ALA A 97 17.13 -1.43 15.64
N ASN A 98 16.33 -1.00 16.61
CA ASN A 98 16.21 0.41 16.97
C ASN A 98 17.46 0.98 17.62
N THR A 99 18.25 0.17 18.29
CA THR A 99 19.47 0.61 18.99
C THR A 99 20.68 0.64 18.07
N PHE A 100 20.85 -0.36 17.22
CA PHE A 100 22.09 -0.60 16.50
C PHE A 100 22.02 -0.38 14.99
N LEU A 101 20.82 -0.46 14.36
CA LEU A 101 20.70 -0.17 12.94
C LEU A 101 20.50 1.34 12.67
N PRO A 102 20.93 1.83 11.50
CA PRO A 102 20.76 3.23 11.14
C PRO A 102 19.28 3.66 11.14
N GLN A 103 19.00 4.78 11.77
CA GLN A 103 17.69 5.40 11.79
C GLN A 103 17.70 6.68 10.96
N ASN A 104 16.66 6.92 10.18
CA ASN A 104 16.47 8.21 9.56
C ASN A 104 15.84 9.18 10.59
N ARG A 105 16.66 10.06 11.17
CA ARG A 105 16.21 11.05 12.16
C ARG A 105 15.14 12.01 11.63
N ARG A 106 15.08 12.23 10.30
CA ARG A 106 14.07 13.10 9.68
C ARG A 106 12.70 12.43 9.60
N GLU A 107 12.64 11.12 9.44
CA GLU A 107 11.39 10.38 9.23
C GLU A 107 10.72 9.90 10.53
N ARG A 108 11.39 10.00 11.68
CA ARG A 108 10.90 9.49 12.98
C ARG A 108 10.38 8.03 12.92
N SER A 109 10.90 7.26 11.97
CA SER A 109 10.53 5.85 11.78
C SER A 109 11.30 4.99 12.78
N SER A 110 10.61 4.03 13.39
CA SER A 110 11.25 3.02 14.23
C SER A 110 11.54 1.77 13.42
N ASN A 111 12.74 1.20 13.60
CA ASN A 111 13.07 -0.11 13.07
C ASN A 111 12.27 -1.19 13.80
N SER A 112 11.57 -2.02 13.08
CA SER A 112 10.79 -3.13 13.63
C SER A 112 11.00 -4.38 12.82
N LEU A 113 11.34 -5.45 13.49
CA LEU A 113 11.52 -6.76 12.91
C LEU A 113 10.38 -7.70 13.38
N GLY A 114 10.08 -8.67 12.56
CA GLY A 114 9.11 -9.70 12.86
C GLY A 114 9.09 -10.74 11.74
N ARG A 115 8.93 -12.00 12.07
CA ARG A 115 9.04 -13.15 11.17
C ARG A 115 8.29 -12.95 9.83
N VAL A 116 6.99 -12.78 9.88
CA VAL A 116 6.18 -12.57 8.66
C VAL A 116 6.39 -11.18 8.06
N GLN A 117 6.49 -10.16 8.91
CA GLN A 117 6.63 -8.76 8.47
C GLN A 117 7.92 -8.53 7.69
N THR A 118 9.05 -9.03 8.18
CA THR A 118 10.36 -8.77 7.57
C THR A 118 10.54 -9.58 6.28
N ALA A 119 10.10 -10.85 6.25
CA ALA A 119 10.11 -11.66 5.04
C ALA A 119 9.17 -11.08 3.95
N THR A 120 7.98 -10.56 4.34
CA THR A 120 7.09 -9.86 3.40
C THR A 120 7.74 -8.59 2.86
N LEU A 121 8.44 -7.81 3.71
CA LEU A 121 9.17 -6.64 3.26
C LEU A 121 10.28 -7.00 2.28
N ALA A 122 11.00 -8.12 2.51
CA ALA A 122 12.05 -8.60 1.62
C ALA A 122 11.51 -8.89 0.21
N LEU A 123 10.37 -9.59 0.09
CA LEU A 123 9.72 -9.82 -1.20
C LEU A 123 9.37 -8.52 -1.95
N ILE A 124 8.88 -7.52 -1.21
CA ILE A 124 8.54 -6.21 -1.82
C ILE A 124 9.81 -5.48 -2.24
N VAL A 125 10.87 -5.55 -1.43
CA VAL A 125 12.16 -4.93 -1.74
C VAL A 125 12.81 -5.56 -2.97
N ASP A 126 12.81 -6.89 -3.08
CA ASP A 126 13.35 -7.59 -4.23
C ASP A 126 12.65 -7.18 -5.52
N HIS A 127 11.32 -7.18 -5.49
CA HIS A 127 10.52 -6.71 -6.63
C HIS A 127 10.78 -5.24 -6.97
N GLU A 128 10.88 -4.36 -5.98
CA GLU A 128 11.16 -2.93 -6.20
C GLU A 128 12.58 -2.72 -6.74
N LEU A 129 13.59 -3.47 -6.27
CA LEU A 129 14.95 -3.39 -6.80
C LEU A 129 15.02 -3.81 -8.26
N GLU A 130 14.28 -4.83 -8.68
CA GLU A 130 14.15 -5.19 -10.10
C GLU A 130 13.52 -4.05 -10.93
N VAL A 131 12.51 -3.36 -10.36
CA VAL A 131 11.91 -2.18 -11.01
C VAL A 131 12.91 -1.02 -11.09
N LEU A 132 13.66 -0.76 -10.02
CA LEU A 132 14.58 0.37 -9.92
C LEU A 132 15.89 0.16 -10.71
N SER A 133 16.35 -1.08 -10.87
CA SER A 133 17.54 -1.42 -11.66
C SER A 133 17.31 -1.35 -13.17
N HIS A 134 16.05 -1.26 -13.60
CA HIS A 134 15.74 -1.14 -15.01
C HIS A 134 16.19 0.22 -15.56
N VAL A 135 17.00 0.18 -16.60
CA VAL A 135 17.42 1.37 -17.38
C VAL A 135 16.64 1.37 -18.69
N PRO A 136 15.81 2.41 -18.94
CA PRO A 136 15.01 2.49 -20.14
C PRO A 136 15.86 2.49 -21.41
N LEU A 137 15.54 1.63 -22.36
CA LEU A 137 16.16 1.54 -23.67
C LEU A 137 15.18 1.99 -24.75
N PRO A 138 15.57 2.86 -25.70
CA PRO A 138 14.73 3.24 -26.80
C PRO A 138 14.57 2.07 -27.78
N TYR A 139 13.38 1.93 -28.35
CA TYR A 139 13.08 0.98 -29.41
C TYR A 139 11.94 1.49 -30.28
N TRP A 140 11.84 0.99 -31.52
CA TRP A 140 10.68 1.23 -32.37
C TRP A 140 9.71 0.05 -32.30
N GLN A 141 8.43 0.38 -32.32
CA GLN A 141 7.33 -0.56 -32.50
C GLN A 141 6.63 -0.25 -33.80
N LEU A 142 6.36 -1.29 -34.60
CA LEU A 142 5.69 -1.12 -35.88
C LEU A 142 4.29 -1.71 -35.84
N GLN A 143 3.32 -0.90 -36.21
CA GLN A 143 1.95 -1.30 -36.51
C GLN A 143 1.64 -1.06 -37.97
N ALA A 144 0.87 -1.97 -38.58
CA ALA A 144 0.41 -1.81 -39.95
C ALA A 144 -1.08 -2.16 -40.06
N THR A 145 -1.78 -1.40 -40.89
CA THR A 145 -3.20 -1.61 -41.18
C THR A 145 -3.35 -2.25 -42.52
N PHE A 146 -4.09 -3.31 -42.57
CA PHE A 146 -4.34 -4.14 -43.75
C PHE A 146 -5.81 -4.21 -44.09
N SER A 147 -6.09 -4.50 -45.41
CA SER A 147 -7.45 -4.79 -45.87
C SER A 147 -7.47 -5.96 -46.86
N ALA A 148 -8.59 -6.71 -46.84
CA ALA A 148 -8.88 -7.78 -47.78
C ALA A 148 -10.40 -7.92 -47.92
N GLY A 149 -10.96 -7.56 -49.08
CA GLY A 149 -12.43 -7.42 -49.25
C GLY A 149 -13.00 -6.43 -48.23
N ASP A 150 -14.01 -6.82 -47.44
CA ASP A 150 -14.64 -5.99 -46.40
C ASP A 150 -13.88 -6.03 -45.09
N ALA A 151 -12.88 -6.88 -44.95
CA ALA A 151 -12.12 -7.03 -43.70
C ALA A 151 -11.00 -5.97 -43.62
N ARG A 152 -10.91 -5.32 -42.45
CA ARG A 152 -9.89 -4.34 -42.11
C ARG A 152 -9.35 -4.56 -40.72
N TRP A 153 -8.02 -4.58 -40.54
CA TRP A 153 -7.40 -4.81 -39.24
C TRP A 153 -6.04 -4.15 -39.11
N THR A 154 -5.69 -3.74 -37.88
CA THR A 154 -4.34 -3.31 -37.53
C THR A 154 -3.62 -4.43 -36.83
N ALA A 155 -2.43 -4.79 -37.28
CA ALA A 155 -1.59 -5.85 -36.73
C ALA A 155 -0.20 -5.31 -36.36
N ARG A 156 0.36 -5.90 -35.31
CA ARG A 156 1.70 -5.54 -34.85
C ARG A 156 2.73 -6.44 -35.53
N TRP A 157 3.83 -5.83 -35.95
CA TRP A 157 4.97 -6.56 -36.47
C TRP A 157 5.65 -7.37 -35.36
N GLU A 158 6.06 -8.60 -35.72
CA GLU A 158 6.84 -9.47 -34.83
C GLU A 158 7.90 -10.22 -35.68
N ARG A 159 9.08 -10.44 -35.08
CA ARG A 159 10.12 -11.27 -35.69
C ARG A 159 9.62 -12.70 -35.83
N THR A 160 9.83 -13.25 -37.03
CA THR A 160 9.55 -14.66 -37.32
C THR A 160 10.51 -15.55 -36.51
N ASN A 161 10.01 -16.62 -35.88
CA ASN A 161 10.80 -17.59 -35.13
C ASN A 161 11.67 -17.01 -33.99
N HIS A 162 11.25 -15.88 -33.42
CA HIS A 162 11.94 -15.26 -32.27
C HIS A 162 11.97 -16.18 -31.05
N LYS A 163 13.14 -16.29 -30.43
CA LYS A 163 13.31 -16.91 -29.11
C LYS A 163 13.82 -15.82 -28.15
N ASP A 164 13.23 -15.74 -26.97
CA ASP A 164 13.70 -14.82 -25.92
C ASP A 164 15.15 -15.18 -25.56
N ASP A 165 15.99 -14.16 -25.49
CA ASP A 165 17.39 -14.26 -25.13
C ASP A 165 17.58 -13.86 -23.66
N PRO A 166 18.02 -14.78 -22.79
CA PRO A 166 18.25 -14.47 -21.38
C PRO A 166 19.33 -13.38 -21.17
N GLU A 167 20.32 -13.30 -22.07
CA GLU A 167 21.40 -12.31 -22.00
C GLU A 167 20.94 -10.92 -22.51
N ASN A 168 19.90 -10.90 -23.34
CA ASN A 168 19.31 -9.66 -23.83
C ASN A 168 17.77 -9.66 -23.70
N PRO A 169 17.24 -9.55 -22.47
CA PRO A 169 15.81 -9.62 -22.20
C PRO A 169 14.98 -8.50 -22.82
N GLU A 170 15.64 -7.44 -23.28
CA GLU A 170 14.99 -6.30 -23.96
C GLU A 170 14.70 -6.58 -25.44
N LYS A 171 15.39 -7.53 -26.06
CA LYS A 171 15.16 -7.94 -27.45
C LYS A 171 13.94 -8.85 -27.55
N LYS A 172 12.74 -8.25 -27.52
CA LYS A 172 11.47 -8.96 -27.68
C LYS A 172 11.08 -9.09 -29.16
N SER A 173 10.20 -10.05 -29.50
CA SER A 173 9.76 -10.29 -30.88
C SER A 173 9.26 -9.06 -31.63
N HIS A 174 8.64 -8.12 -30.90
CA HIS A 174 7.98 -6.93 -31.43
C HIS A 174 8.80 -5.63 -31.28
N ARG A 175 10.02 -5.68 -30.72
CA ARG A 175 10.85 -4.49 -30.50
C ARG A 175 11.95 -4.42 -31.55
N ILE A 176 12.06 -3.29 -32.23
CA ILE A 176 13.12 -2.99 -33.21
C ILE A 176 14.09 -2.05 -32.50
N ILE A 177 15.32 -2.53 -32.26
CA ILE A 177 16.33 -1.78 -31.48
C ILE A 177 17.33 -1.12 -32.44
N GLU A 178 17.69 -1.78 -33.53
CA GLU A 178 18.69 -1.33 -34.45
C GLU A 178 18.08 -0.49 -35.61
N LEU A 179 18.67 0.67 -35.87
CA LEU A 179 18.22 1.56 -36.98
C LEU A 179 18.23 0.84 -38.33
N ALA A 180 19.27 0.08 -38.60
CA ALA A 180 19.40 -0.69 -39.86
C ALA A 180 18.25 -1.71 -40.04
N GLU A 181 17.79 -2.36 -38.94
CA GLU A 181 16.62 -3.24 -38.97
C GLU A 181 15.34 -2.47 -39.33
N LYS A 182 15.15 -1.28 -38.68
CA LYS A 182 14.02 -0.39 -38.98
C LYS A 182 13.99 0.00 -40.45
N GLU A 183 15.13 0.48 -41.01
CA GLU A 183 15.27 0.91 -42.40
C GLU A 183 15.01 -0.25 -43.38
N ALA A 184 15.49 -1.44 -43.07
CA ALA A 184 15.25 -2.64 -43.89
C ALA A 184 13.77 -3.02 -43.93
N ILE A 185 13.06 -2.96 -42.79
CA ILE A 185 11.62 -3.22 -42.73
C ILE A 185 10.84 -2.15 -43.49
N GLU A 186 11.21 -0.88 -43.34
CA GLU A 186 10.56 0.24 -44.02
C GLU A 186 10.68 0.16 -45.51
N ALA A 187 11.85 -0.23 -46.04
CA ALA A 187 12.07 -0.46 -47.48
C ALA A 187 11.15 -1.57 -48.03
N ILE A 188 10.86 -2.61 -47.23
CA ILE A 188 9.94 -3.68 -47.65
C ILE A 188 8.50 -3.15 -47.70
N LEU A 189 8.09 -2.33 -46.73
CA LEU A 189 6.74 -1.78 -46.68
C LEU A 189 6.47 -0.77 -47.78
N GLN A 190 7.50 -0.01 -48.21
CA GLN A 190 7.42 0.92 -49.33
C GLN A 190 7.49 0.23 -50.70
N GLY A 191 7.99 -1.01 -50.75
CA GLY A 191 8.07 -1.83 -51.94
C GLY A 191 6.69 -2.37 -52.38
N LYS A 192 6.61 -2.84 -53.64
CA LYS A 192 5.41 -3.54 -54.16
C LYS A 192 5.44 -5.04 -53.83
N ASN A 193 5.80 -5.38 -52.58
CA ASN A 193 5.82 -6.77 -52.15
C ASN A 193 4.38 -7.22 -51.84
N PRO A 194 3.96 -8.42 -52.28
CA PRO A 194 2.65 -8.94 -51.94
C PRO A 194 2.58 -9.28 -50.45
N PHE A 195 1.45 -8.96 -49.83
CA PHE A 195 1.10 -9.42 -48.47
C PHE A 195 0.11 -10.58 -48.56
N GLU A 196 0.32 -11.60 -47.78
CA GLU A 196 -0.57 -12.73 -47.68
C GLU A 196 -1.03 -12.89 -46.22
N SER A 197 -2.35 -12.98 -46.00
CA SER A 197 -2.93 -13.17 -44.67
C SER A 197 -3.53 -14.55 -44.51
N LYS A 198 -3.29 -15.13 -43.35
CA LYS A 198 -3.82 -16.43 -42.96
C LYS A 198 -4.48 -16.34 -41.60
N GLU A 199 -5.65 -16.97 -41.47
CA GLU A 199 -6.33 -17.14 -40.17
C GLU A 199 -6.18 -18.55 -39.65
N THR A 200 -6.03 -18.63 -38.33
CA THR A 200 -6.17 -19.87 -37.57
C THR A 200 -7.06 -19.62 -36.35
N SER A 201 -8.00 -20.53 -36.11
CA SER A 201 -8.90 -20.43 -34.97
C SER A 201 -8.73 -21.62 -34.05
N ARG A 202 -8.87 -21.38 -32.76
CA ARG A 202 -8.88 -22.40 -31.71
C ARG A 202 -9.95 -22.09 -30.67
N THR A 203 -10.48 -23.12 -30.07
CA THR A 203 -11.39 -22.99 -28.94
C THR A 203 -10.59 -22.88 -27.63
N LYS A 204 -10.95 -21.93 -26.81
CA LYS A 204 -10.42 -21.74 -25.46
C LYS A 204 -11.54 -21.92 -24.44
N THR A 205 -11.42 -22.86 -23.54
CA THR A 205 -12.38 -23.10 -22.45
C THR A 205 -11.90 -22.37 -21.20
N GLU A 206 -12.79 -21.59 -20.60
CA GLU A 206 -12.55 -20.88 -19.34
C GLU A 206 -13.44 -21.47 -18.23
N GLN A 207 -12.80 -22.07 -17.24
CA GLN A 207 -13.49 -22.68 -16.10
C GLN A 207 -14.15 -21.63 -15.21
N PRO A 208 -15.31 -21.90 -14.63
CA PRO A 208 -15.94 -21.01 -13.67
C PRO A 208 -15.05 -20.84 -12.41
N PRO A 209 -15.16 -19.71 -11.72
CA PRO A 209 -14.43 -19.54 -10.48
C PRO A 209 -14.90 -20.54 -9.42
N LEU A 210 -14.05 -20.84 -8.45
CA LEU A 210 -14.48 -21.40 -7.17
C LEU A 210 -15.11 -20.28 -6.31
N ASN A 211 -15.77 -20.66 -5.22
CA ASN A 211 -16.22 -19.69 -4.23
C ASN A 211 -15.03 -18.90 -3.65
N PHE A 212 -15.30 -17.76 -3.00
CA PHE A 212 -14.25 -16.95 -2.41
C PHE A 212 -13.72 -17.53 -1.11
N ASP A 213 -12.38 -17.55 -0.99
CA ASP A 213 -11.68 -17.37 0.27
C ASP A 213 -11.42 -15.86 0.51
N LEU A 214 -10.90 -15.49 1.67
CA LEU A 214 -10.61 -14.09 1.97
C LEU A 214 -9.59 -13.48 0.99
N THR A 215 -8.53 -14.20 0.67
CA THR A 215 -7.47 -13.72 -0.22
C THR A 215 -7.98 -13.45 -1.63
N THR A 216 -8.76 -14.37 -2.20
CA THR A 216 -9.34 -14.17 -3.55
C THR A 216 -10.39 -13.06 -3.57
N LEU A 217 -11.19 -12.92 -2.52
CA LEU A 217 -12.12 -11.80 -2.37
C LEU A 217 -11.39 -10.45 -2.33
N GLN A 218 -10.31 -10.35 -1.53
CA GLN A 218 -9.46 -9.16 -1.45
C GLN A 218 -8.81 -8.83 -2.79
N LYS A 219 -8.25 -9.84 -3.48
CA LYS A 219 -7.65 -9.69 -4.82
C LYS A 219 -8.67 -9.18 -5.83
N ARG A 220 -9.90 -9.71 -5.81
CA ARG A 220 -10.96 -9.28 -6.73
C ARG A 220 -11.43 -7.87 -6.46
N ALA A 221 -11.68 -7.51 -5.20
CA ALA A 221 -12.06 -6.16 -4.79
C ALA A 221 -10.96 -5.12 -5.08
N ASN A 222 -9.68 -5.48 -4.89
CA ASN A 222 -8.56 -4.63 -5.26
C ASN A 222 -8.49 -4.40 -6.78
N GLY A 223 -8.68 -5.44 -7.59
CA GLY A 223 -8.69 -5.33 -9.06
C GLY A 223 -9.84 -4.48 -9.61
N MET A 224 -11.03 -4.55 -8.99
CA MET A 224 -12.23 -3.84 -9.46
C MET A 224 -12.30 -2.39 -8.96
N TRP A 225 -11.92 -2.14 -7.71
CA TRP A 225 -12.19 -0.87 -7.01
C TRP A 225 -10.94 -0.25 -6.37
N SER A 226 -9.78 -0.85 -6.53
CA SER A 226 -8.53 -0.46 -5.83
C SER A 226 -8.67 -0.44 -4.30
N TRP A 227 -9.56 -1.27 -3.75
CA TRP A 227 -9.72 -1.38 -2.30
C TRP A 227 -8.51 -2.05 -1.68
N SER A 228 -8.11 -1.56 -0.50
CA SER A 228 -7.11 -2.28 0.29
C SER A 228 -7.67 -3.59 0.86
N ALA A 229 -6.79 -4.54 1.11
CA ALA A 229 -7.13 -5.80 1.76
C ALA A 229 -7.84 -5.57 3.10
N LYS A 230 -7.38 -4.57 3.87
CA LYS A 230 -8.01 -4.18 5.15
C LYS A 230 -9.42 -3.64 4.97
N ARG A 231 -9.65 -2.78 3.95
CA ARG A 231 -11.01 -2.26 3.65
C ARG A 231 -11.94 -3.40 3.27
N THR A 232 -11.51 -4.30 2.39
CA THR A 232 -12.31 -5.45 1.96
C THR A 232 -12.67 -6.33 3.14
N LEU A 233 -11.70 -6.65 4.01
CA LEU A 233 -11.96 -7.44 5.22
C LEU A 233 -12.95 -6.75 6.17
N SER A 234 -12.81 -5.43 6.38
CA SER A 234 -13.73 -4.69 7.25
C SER A 234 -15.17 -4.73 6.74
N VAL A 235 -15.37 -4.54 5.42
CA VAL A 235 -16.70 -4.60 4.79
C VAL A 235 -17.26 -6.03 4.84
N ALA A 236 -16.44 -7.04 4.56
CA ALA A 236 -16.85 -8.45 4.64
C ALA A 236 -17.23 -8.84 6.08
N GLN A 237 -16.47 -8.34 7.08
CA GLN A 237 -16.78 -8.56 8.48
C GLN A 237 -18.12 -7.92 8.88
N ASP A 238 -18.43 -6.73 8.38
CA ASP A 238 -19.72 -6.07 8.61
C ASP A 238 -20.86 -6.87 7.94
N LEU A 239 -20.67 -7.38 6.71
CA LEU A 239 -21.67 -8.23 6.04
C LEU A 239 -22.00 -9.49 6.84
N TYR A 240 -20.99 -10.08 7.48
CA TYR A 240 -21.14 -11.24 8.36
C TYR A 240 -21.74 -10.86 9.74
N ASP A 241 -21.13 -9.92 10.45
CA ASP A 241 -21.46 -9.65 11.87
C ASP A 241 -22.74 -8.83 12.02
N LYS A 242 -22.90 -7.77 11.23
CA LYS A 242 -24.00 -6.81 11.37
C LYS A 242 -25.21 -7.21 10.53
N PHE A 243 -24.94 -7.55 9.26
CA PHE A 243 -26.00 -7.80 8.29
C PHE A 243 -26.39 -9.26 8.16
N LYS A 244 -25.54 -10.20 8.58
CA LYS A 244 -25.76 -11.65 8.47
C LYS A 244 -25.99 -12.13 7.03
N LEU A 245 -25.45 -11.41 6.05
CA LEU A 245 -25.67 -11.67 4.61
C LEU A 245 -24.68 -12.66 4.01
N THR A 246 -23.54 -12.87 4.65
CA THR A 246 -22.48 -13.78 4.18
C THR A 246 -22.01 -14.70 5.28
N THR A 247 -21.33 -15.78 4.91
CA THR A 247 -20.62 -16.66 5.82
C THR A 247 -19.36 -15.98 6.37
N TYR A 248 -18.67 -16.62 7.32
CA TYR A 248 -17.51 -16.06 8.00
C TYR A 248 -16.38 -15.70 7.01
N PRO A 249 -15.90 -14.45 7.01
CA PRO A 249 -15.01 -14.00 5.95
C PRO A 249 -13.54 -14.38 6.11
N ARG A 250 -13.08 -14.83 7.30
CA ARG A 250 -11.68 -15.16 7.53
C ARG A 250 -11.40 -16.64 7.28
N THR A 251 -11.60 -17.06 6.04
CA THR A 251 -11.36 -18.43 5.60
C THR A 251 -10.30 -18.46 4.50
N ASP A 252 -9.53 -19.52 4.43
CA ASP A 252 -8.61 -19.90 3.35
C ASP A 252 -9.21 -20.95 2.41
N SER A 253 -10.39 -21.49 2.73
CA SER A 253 -11.07 -22.46 1.90
C SER A 253 -11.95 -21.82 0.84
N LYS A 254 -11.92 -22.37 -0.36
CA LYS A 254 -12.80 -22.06 -1.51
C LYS A 254 -13.90 -23.10 -1.68
N TYR A 255 -13.93 -24.09 -0.80
CA TYR A 255 -14.77 -25.28 -0.90
C TYR A 255 -15.87 -25.25 0.14
N LEU A 256 -16.91 -26.02 -0.12
CA LEU A 256 -18.02 -26.26 0.80
C LEU A 256 -17.97 -27.72 1.28
N PRO A 257 -18.38 -27.98 2.52
CA PRO A 257 -18.60 -29.34 3.00
C PRO A 257 -19.69 -30.05 2.17
N GLU A 258 -19.59 -31.36 2.03
CA GLU A 258 -20.55 -32.15 1.25
C GLU A 258 -21.94 -32.17 1.87
N ASP A 259 -22.09 -32.03 3.17
CA ASP A 259 -23.37 -31.91 3.89
C ASP A 259 -24.12 -30.60 3.59
N MET A 260 -23.56 -29.67 2.86
CA MET A 260 -24.18 -28.37 2.54
C MET A 260 -25.00 -28.36 1.25
N HIS A 261 -25.19 -29.46 0.55
CA HIS A 261 -25.99 -29.50 -0.68
C HIS A 261 -27.39 -28.91 -0.52
N GLU A 262 -28.11 -29.28 0.53
CA GLU A 262 -29.44 -28.78 0.83
C GLU A 262 -29.41 -27.27 1.21
N SER A 263 -28.42 -26.87 1.98
CA SER A 263 -28.22 -25.46 2.36
C SER A 263 -27.95 -24.57 1.14
N VAL A 264 -27.18 -25.04 0.17
CA VAL A 264 -26.93 -24.33 -1.10
C VAL A 264 -28.22 -24.20 -1.91
N ALA A 265 -29.03 -25.26 -2.02
CA ALA A 265 -30.31 -25.21 -2.73
C ALA A 265 -31.26 -24.19 -2.07
N LYS A 266 -31.38 -24.18 -0.76
CA LYS A 266 -32.16 -23.18 0.00
C LYS A 266 -31.65 -21.75 -0.22
N THR A 267 -30.33 -21.57 -0.23
CA THR A 267 -29.71 -20.27 -0.49
C THR A 267 -30.02 -19.75 -1.89
N LEU A 268 -30.01 -20.61 -2.91
CA LEU A 268 -30.37 -20.26 -4.27
C LEU A 268 -31.85 -19.83 -4.34
N ASP A 269 -32.79 -20.58 -3.73
CA ASP A 269 -34.19 -20.23 -3.66
C ASP A 269 -34.46 -18.86 -3.03
N GLN A 270 -33.73 -18.55 -1.97
CA GLN A 270 -33.84 -17.24 -1.28
C GLN A 270 -33.25 -16.09 -2.11
N ILE A 271 -32.11 -16.30 -2.77
CA ILE A 271 -31.48 -15.31 -3.66
C ILE A 271 -32.39 -15.02 -4.87
N LYS A 272 -33.16 -16.02 -5.38
CA LYS A 272 -34.10 -15.86 -6.48
C LYS A 272 -35.10 -14.74 -6.25
N GLY A 273 -35.48 -14.46 -5.00
CA GLY A 273 -36.35 -13.34 -4.63
C GLY A 273 -35.76 -11.95 -4.90
N GLN A 274 -34.48 -11.85 -5.20
CA GLN A 274 -33.80 -10.60 -5.59
C GLN A 274 -33.79 -10.52 -7.13
N SER A 275 -34.54 -9.58 -7.69
CA SER A 275 -34.84 -9.49 -9.14
C SER A 275 -33.62 -9.54 -10.05
N GLU A 276 -32.48 -9.00 -9.59
CA GLU A 276 -31.22 -8.93 -10.35
C GLU A 276 -30.53 -10.31 -10.52
N TYR A 277 -30.89 -11.30 -9.72
CA TYR A 277 -30.31 -12.66 -9.79
C TYR A 277 -31.27 -13.73 -10.27
N THR A 278 -32.55 -13.41 -10.39
CA THR A 278 -33.65 -14.37 -10.73
C THR A 278 -33.31 -15.19 -11.97
N THR A 279 -32.96 -14.56 -13.09
CA THR A 279 -32.64 -15.26 -14.35
C THR A 279 -31.50 -16.27 -14.21
N HIS A 280 -30.49 -15.91 -13.42
CA HIS A 280 -29.33 -16.79 -13.20
C HIS A 280 -29.70 -17.99 -12.32
N VAL A 281 -30.51 -17.77 -11.28
CA VAL A 281 -30.99 -18.86 -10.42
C VAL A 281 -31.96 -19.78 -11.18
N ASP A 282 -32.88 -19.24 -11.97
CA ASP A 282 -33.81 -20.05 -12.80
C ASP A 282 -33.05 -20.98 -13.72
N ARG A 283 -31.99 -20.48 -14.34
CA ARG A 283 -31.14 -21.30 -15.19
C ARG A 283 -30.47 -22.42 -14.42
N LEU A 284 -29.89 -22.17 -13.24
CA LEU A 284 -29.29 -23.19 -12.39
C LEU A 284 -30.29 -24.24 -11.90
N GLN A 285 -31.53 -23.84 -11.63
CA GLN A 285 -32.58 -24.74 -11.22
C GLN A 285 -33.07 -25.64 -12.38
N SER A 286 -33.07 -25.12 -13.62
CA SER A 286 -33.49 -25.88 -14.81
C SER A 286 -32.38 -26.77 -15.39
N GLU A 287 -31.12 -26.29 -15.41
CA GLU A 287 -29.97 -27.00 -16.00
C GLU A 287 -29.21 -27.85 -14.98
N GLY A 288 -29.43 -27.60 -13.68
CA GLY A 288 -28.68 -28.23 -12.58
C GLY A 288 -27.35 -27.52 -12.26
N LEU A 289 -26.71 -27.94 -11.15
CA LEU A 289 -25.42 -27.40 -10.69
C LEU A 289 -24.28 -28.11 -11.41
N SER A 290 -23.80 -27.54 -12.51
CA SER A 290 -22.81 -28.18 -13.41
C SER A 290 -21.47 -28.51 -12.76
N ASN A 291 -21.11 -27.84 -11.66
CA ASN A 291 -19.80 -27.97 -11.02
C ASN A 291 -19.88 -28.40 -9.55
N ALA A 292 -20.92 -29.14 -9.17
CA ALA A 292 -21.12 -29.57 -7.78
C ALA A 292 -19.87 -30.31 -7.22
N GLY A 293 -19.39 -31.33 -7.91
CA GLY A 293 -18.20 -32.07 -7.49
C GLY A 293 -16.89 -31.28 -7.43
N ARG A 294 -16.86 -30.07 -8.01
CA ARG A 294 -15.73 -29.18 -7.94
C ARG A 294 -15.81 -28.23 -6.72
N ASN A 295 -17.00 -27.82 -6.33
CA ASN A 295 -17.26 -26.88 -5.23
C ASN A 295 -17.42 -27.57 -3.87
N PHE A 296 -17.98 -28.78 -3.82
CA PHE A 296 -18.09 -29.56 -2.60
C PHE A 296 -16.86 -30.45 -2.42
N ASN A 297 -16.13 -30.26 -1.35
CA ASN A 297 -14.97 -31.08 -0.97
C ASN A 297 -14.63 -30.85 0.50
N THR A 298 -15.17 -31.66 1.39
CA THR A 298 -14.97 -31.56 2.84
C THR A 298 -13.50 -31.65 3.24
N ALA A 299 -12.69 -32.48 2.53
CA ALA A 299 -11.28 -32.67 2.84
C ALA A 299 -10.43 -31.39 2.58
N LYS A 300 -10.93 -30.47 1.76
CA LYS A 300 -10.29 -29.18 1.46
C LYS A 300 -10.90 -28.00 2.23
N VAL A 301 -11.79 -28.27 3.15
CA VAL A 301 -12.29 -27.27 4.11
C VAL A 301 -11.36 -27.29 5.31
N SER A 302 -10.75 -26.14 5.62
CA SER A 302 -9.92 -25.94 6.79
C SER A 302 -10.76 -25.66 8.05
N ASP A 303 -10.55 -24.54 8.69
CA ASP A 303 -11.28 -24.10 9.88
C ASP A 303 -12.71 -23.64 9.55
N HIS A 304 -12.86 -23.04 8.36
CA HIS A 304 -14.12 -22.51 7.84
C HIS A 304 -14.23 -22.78 6.34
N TYR A 305 -15.47 -23.00 5.87
CA TYR A 305 -15.74 -23.13 4.46
C TYR A 305 -15.79 -21.77 3.73
N ALA A 306 -15.96 -21.80 2.42
CA ALA A 306 -15.89 -20.64 1.55
C ALA A 306 -16.87 -19.51 1.94
N ILE A 307 -16.53 -18.28 1.51
CA ILE A 307 -17.40 -17.11 1.65
C ILE A 307 -18.51 -17.19 0.60
N ILE A 308 -19.74 -17.43 1.07
CA ILE A 308 -20.95 -17.49 0.25
C ILE A 308 -22.06 -16.64 0.88
N PRO A 309 -23.10 -16.25 0.12
CA PRO A 309 -24.28 -15.62 0.71
C PRO A 309 -25.04 -16.60 1.61
N THR A 310 -25.72 -16.08 2.63
CA THR A 310 -26.56 -16.87 3.55
C THR A 310 -28.00 -17.06 3.01
N GLY A 311 -28.36 -16.39 1.92
CA GLY A 311 -29.70 -16.34 1.39
C GLY A 311 -30.60 -15.27 2.03
N GLN A 312 -30.22 -14.67 3.16
CA GLN A 312 -31.00 -13.58 3.75
C GLN A 312 -31.10 -12.39 2.80
N ALA A 313 -32.30 -11.82 2.73
CA ALA A 313 -32.51 -10.63 1.91
C ALA A 313 -31.76 -9.42 2.49
N PRO A 314 -31.03 -8.67 1.66
CA PRO A 314 -30.36 -7.47 2.12
C PRO A 314 -31.37 -6.41 2.58
N PRO A 315 -31.07 -5.66 3.64
CA PRO A 315 -31.94 -4.57 4.06
C PRO A 315 -32.00 -3.48 2.98
N SER A 316 -33.14 -2.78 2.86
CA SER A 316 -33.38 -1.75 1.81
C SER A 316 -32.36 -0.60 1.83
N ASN A 317 -31.69 -0.36 2.96
CA ASN A 317 -30.66 0.64 3.12
C ASN A 317 -29.23 0.10 2.97
N LEU A 318 -29.03 -1.13 2.53
CA LEU A 318 -27.71 -1.65 2.22
C LEU A 318 -27.14 -0.89 1.04
N GLY A 319 -26.13 -0.08 1.25
CA GLY A 319 -25.57 0.78 0.22
C GLY A 319 -24.06 0.84 0.23
N GLY A 320 -23.51 1.62 -0.71
CA GLY A 320 -22.07 1.89 -0.78
C GLY A 320 -21.22 0.65 -0.95
N ASP A 321 -20.20 0.53 -0.11
CA ASP A 321 -19.24 -0.57 -0.15
C ASP A 321 -19.85 -1.94 0.19
N HIS A 322 -20.82 -1.95 1.11
CA HIS A 322 -21.47 -3.20 1.52
C HIS A 322 -22.28 -3.81 0.38
N ALA A 323 -23.07 -3.00 -0.35
CA ALA A 323 -23.83 -3.48 -1.50
C ALA A 323 -22.91 -4.00 -2.62
N LYS A 324 -21.82 -3.28 -2.93
CA LYS A 324 -20.84 -3.70 -3.94
C LYS A 324 -20.19 -5.04 -3.60
N LEU A 325 -19.76 -5.22 -2.34
CA LEU A 325 -19.10 -6.45 -1.95
C LEU A 325 -20.08 -7.61 -1.87
N TYR A 326 -21.32 -7.37 -1.42
CA TYR A 326 -22.37 -8.37 -1.40
C TYR A 326 -22.71 -8.86 -2.82
N ASP A 327 -22.95 -7.94 -3.78
CA ASP A 327 -23.19 -8.28 -5.19
C ASP A 327 -22.03 -9.10 -5.77
N LEU A 328 -20.78 -8.71 -5.49
CA LEU A 328 -19.62 -9.47 -5.94
C LEU A 328 -19.63 -10.91 -5.40
N ILE A 329 -19.96 -11.10 -4.12
CA ILE A 329 -20.00 -12.42 -3.49
C ILE A 329 -21.13 -13.26 -4.09
N VAL A 330 -22.34 -12.68 -4.26
CA VAL A 330 -23.48 -13.38 -4.85
C VAL A 330 -23.21 -13.77 -6.29
N ARG A 331 -22.70 -12.85 -7.13
CA ARG A 331 -22.39 -13.17 -8.53
C ARG A 331 -21.31 -14.23 -8.65
N ASN A 332 -20.28 -14.21 -7.81
CA ASN A 332 -19.25 -15.25 -7.82
C ASN A 332 -19.81 -16.60 -7.39
N PHE A 333 -20.66 -16.62 -6.36
CA PHE A 333 -21.37 -17.82 -5.91
C PHE A 333 -22.24 -18.41 -7.03
N LEU A 334 -23.07 -17.60 -7.70
CA LEU A 334 -23.86 -18.05 -8.83
C LEU A 334 -22.97 -18.56 -9.98
N ALA A 335 -21.93 -17.79 -10.35
CA ALA A 335 -21.01 -18.16 -11.42
C ALA A 335 -20.33 -19.51 -11.18
N SER A 336 -20.01 -19.86 -9.92
CA SER A 336 -19.31 -21.09 -9.58
C SER A 336 -20.12 -22.38 -9.92
N TRP A 337 -21.43 -22.26 -10.08
CA TRP A 337 -22.32 -23.38 -10.40
C TRP A 337 -22.66 -23.50 -11.88
N HIS A 338 -22.37 -22.47 -12.70
CA HIS A 338 -22.60 -22.50 -14.14
C HIS A 338 -21.52 -23.31 -14.89
N PRO A 339 -21.82 -23.83 -16.10
CA PRO A 339 -20.83 -24.51 -16.93
C PRO A 339 -19.69 -23.57 -17.35
N PRO A 340 -18.56 -24.12 -17.81
CA PRO A 340 -17.48 -23.34 -18.40
C PRO A 340 -17.96 -22.45 -19.54
N SER A 341 -17.30 -21.33 -19.77
CA SER A 341 -17.48 -20.52 -20.98
C SER A 341 -16.50 -20.97 -22.05
N THR A 342 -16.92 -20.88 -23.32
CA THR A 342 -16.03 -21.16 -24.45
C THR A 342 -15.83 -19.91 -25.29
N TRP A 343 -14.60 -19.72 -25.79
CA TRP A 343 -14.17 -18.60 -26.57
C TRP A 343 -13.57 -19.10 -27.88
N THR A 344 -13.86 -18.46 -28.98
CA THR A 344 -13.13 -18.61 -30.23
C THR A 344 -12.00 -17.61 -30.24
N VAL A 345 -10.78 -18.10 -30.29
CA VAL A 345 -9.57 -17.27 -30.41
C VAL A 345 -9.08 -17.36 -31.85
N THR A 346 -9.19 -16.26 -32.58
CA THR A 346 -8.78 -16.17 -34.00
C THR A 346 -7.49 -15.36 -34.10
N LYS A 347 -6.44 -15.98 -34.63
CA LYS A 347 -5.17 -15.36 -34.91
C LYS A 347 -5.03 -15.15 -36.41
N ARG A 348 -4.93 -13.88 -36.82
CA ARG A 348 -4.63 -13.48 -38.21
C ARG A 348 -3.17 -13.10 -38.31
N THR A 349 -2.44 -13.76 -39.20
CA THR A 349 -1.02 -13.50 -39.45
C THR A 349 -0.86 -13.05 -40.91
N THR A 350 -0.30 -11.87 -41.08
CA THR A 350 -0.02 -11.30 -42.41
C THR A 350 1.49 -11.36 -42.65
N HIS A 351 1.90 -11.95 -43.78
CA HIS A 351 3.29 -12.15 -44.10
C HIS A 351 3.69 -11.38 -45.36
N SER A 352 4.92 -10.87 -45.39
CA SER A 352 5.57 -10.35 -46.59
C SER A 352 7.09 -10.42 -46.43
N SER A 353 7.82 -10.95 -47.39
CA SER A 353 9.29 -10.92 -47.49
C SER A 353 10.04 -11.34 -46.22
N GLY A 354 9.52 -12.37 -45.51
CA GLY A 354 10.12 -12.90 -44.26
C GLY A 354 9.69 -12.16 -42.99
N HIS A 355 8.89 -11.13 -43.10
CA HIS A 355 8.30 -10.42 -41.97
C HIS A 355 6.86 -10.86 -41.71
N GLN A 356 6.43 -10.78 -40.46
CA GLN A 356 5.06 -11.12 -40.07
C GLN A 356 4.42 -10.03 -39.21
N PHE A 357 3.11 -9.88 -39.39
CA PHE A 357 2.25 -9.01 -38.60
C PHE A 357 1.15 -9.86 -37.97
N ILE A 358 0.95 -9.72 -36.64
CA ILE A 358 0.05 -10.58 -35.90
C ILE A 358 -1.03 -9.77 -35.21
N LYS A 359 -2.27 -10.25 -35.35
CA LYS A 359 -3.41 -9.82 -34.52
C LYS A 359 -4.18 -11.03 -34.02
N GLU A 360 -4.45 -11.08 -32.72
CA GLU A 360 -5.28 -12.10 -32.10
C GLU A 360 -6.52 -11.45 -31.50
N VAL A 361 -7.68 -12.06 -31.73
CA VAL A 361 -8.97 -11.63 -31.18
C VAL A 361 -9.65 -12.79 -30.47
N GLU A 362 -10.44 -12.47 -29.44
CA GLU A 362 -11.27 -13.44 -28.71
C GLU A 362 -12.72 -13.03 -28.83
N SER A 363 -13.59 -13.93 -29.31
CA SER A 363 -15.04 -13.79 -29.32
C SER A 363 -15.70 -14.85 -28.45
N LEU A 364 -16.75 -14.49 -27.72
CA LEU A 364 -17.47 -15.40 -26.86
C LEU A 364 -18.35 -16.34 -27.71
N ALA A 365 -18.08 -17.65 -27.67
CA ALA A 365 -18.85 -18.66 -28.37
C ALA A 365 -20.03 -19.15 -27.51
N GLU A 366 -19.76 -19.54 -26.26
CA GLU A 366 -20.76 -19.95 -25.28
C GLU A 366 -20.54 -19.21 -23.97
N ALA A 367 -21.59 -18.57 -23.47
CA ALA A 367 -21.48 -17.71 -22.31
C ALA A 367 -21.12 -18.48 -21.01
N GLY A 368 -21.70 -19.66 -20.79
CA GLY A 368 -21.47 -20.40 -19.55
C GLY A 368 -21.61 -19.48 -18.31
N TRP A 369 -20.64 -19.53 -17.39
CA TRP A 369 -20.60 -18.67 -16.21
C TRP A 369 -20.40 -17.19 -16.51
N ARG A 370 -19.93 -16.84 -17.71
CA ARG A 370 -19.78 -15.44 -18.16
C ARG A 370 -21.12 -14.73 -18.35
N ALA A 371 -22.24 -15.46 -18.39
CA ALA A 371 -23.56 -14.86 -18.34
C ALA A 371 -23.81 -14.12 -17.01
N VAL A 372 -23.21 -14.59 -15.89
CA VAL A 372 -23.32 -13.95 -14.58
C VAL A 372 -22.29 -12.84 -14.39
N VAL A 373 -21.07 -13.05 -14.89
CA VAL A 373 -19.94 -12.11 -14.79
C VAL A 373 -19.42 -11.82 -16.20
N PRO A 374 -20.05 -10.91 -16.94
CA PRO A 374 -19.73 -10.64 -18.35
C PRO A 374 -18.27 -10.20 -18.55
N LYS A 375 -17.69 -10.64 -19.65
CA LYS A 375 -16.42 -10.16 -20.21
C LYS A 375 -16.71 -9.77 -21.67
N LYS A 376 -16.25 -8.59 -22.07
CA LYS A 376 -16.41 -8.11 -23.44
C LYS A 376 -15.47 -8.86 -24.39
N ASP A 377 -15.94 -9.09 -25.60
CA ASP A 377 -15.10 -9.50 -26.74
C ASP A 377 -14.05 -8.42 -27.02
N ASN A 378 -12.93 -8.84 -27.58
CA ASN A 378 -11.87 -7.91 -28.02
C ASN A 378 -11.80 -7.84 -29.55
N VAL A 379 -12.88 -8.15 -30.24
CA VAL A 379 -12.98 -8.07 -31.70
C VAL A 379 -13.11 -6.60 -32.11
N PRO A 380 -12.15 -6.03 -32.86
CA PRO A 380 -12.21 -4.65 -33.31
C PRO A 380 -13.27 -4.46 -34.42
N GLU A 381 -13.74 -3.23 -34.56
CA GLU A 381 -14.59 -2.84 -35.69
C GLU A 381 -13.84 -3.10 -37.00
N GLY A 382 -14.55 -3.58 -38.05
CA GLY A 382 -13.97 -3.92 -39.34
C GLY A 382 -13.25 -5.26 -39.41
N TRP A 383 -13.17 -6.04 -38.32
CA TRP A 383 -12.45 -7.32 -38.34
C TRP A 383 -12.85 -8.26 -39.45
N GLY A 384 -14.11 -8.35 -39.87
CA GLY A 384 -14.62 -9.13 -41.02
C GLY A 384 -13.96 -10.50 -41.24
N SER A 385 -14.58 -11.32 -42.06
CA SER A 385 -13.98 -12.57 -42.55
C SER A 385 -13.05 -12.34 -43.73
N LEU A 386 -11.95 -13.09 -43.81
CA LEU A 386 -11.09 -13.04 -45.03
C LEU A 386 -11.84 -13.63 -46.23
N PRO A 387 -11.67 -13.05 -47.48
CA PRO A 387 -12.29 -13.57 -48.70
C PRO A 387 -11.93 -15.03 -48.99
N SER A 388 -10.70 -15.40 -48.70
CA SER A 388 -10.16 -16.78 -48.73
C SER A 388 -9.12 -16.96 -47.63
N ASN A 389 -8.71 -18.17 -47.33
CA ASN A 389 -7.72 -18.44 -46.30
C ASN A 389 -6.70 -19.49 -46.79
N PRO A 390 -5.48 -19.07 -47.20
CA PRO A 390 -4.96 -17.70 -47.19
C PRO A 390 -5.56 -16.77 -48.26
N CYS A 391 -5.32 -15.46 -48.14
CA CYS A 391 -5.71 -14.47 -49.14
C CYS A 391 -4.66 -13.38 -49.32
N GLU A 392 -4.61 -12.82 -50.52
CA GLU A 392 -3.84 -11.61 -50.81
C GLU A 392 -4.42 -10.41 -50.07
N THR A 393 -3.56 -9.53 -49.60
CA THR A 393 -3.93 -8.48 -48.64
C THR A 393 -3.23 -7.18 -49.02
N ASP A 394 -3.97 -6.09 -49.00
CA ASP A 394 -3.45 -4.75 -49.24
C ASP A 394 -2.95 -4.10 -47.95
N LEU A 395 -1.78 -3.48 -48.01
CA LEU A 395 -1.26 -2.61 -46.95
C LEU A 395 -1.82 -1.20 -47.15
N GLU A 396 -2.65 -0.74 -46.19
CA GLU A 396 -3.22 0.61 -46.24
C GLU A 396 -2.31 1.67 -45.64
N SER A 397 -1.74 1.36 -44.46
CA SER A 397 -0.85 2.27 -43.74
C SER A 397 0.06 1.52 -42.76
N HIS A 398 1.16 2.14 -42.40
CA HIS A 398 2.04 1.67 -41.34
C HIS A 398 2.56 2.84 -40.54
N GLU A 399 2.92 2.57 -39.29
CA GLU A 399 3.40 3.57 -38.33
C GLU A 399 4.48 2.97 -37.43
N PHE A 400 5.64 3.64 -37.40
CA PHE A 400 6.68 3.37 -36.41
C PHE A 400 6.52 4.34 -35.24
N SER A 401 6.25 3.81 -34.04
CA SER A 401 6.29 4.56 -32.80
C SER A 401 7.61 4.34 -32.09
N GLU A 402 8.27 5.41 -31.67
CA GLU A 402 9.43 5.35 -30.81
C GLU A 402 8.96 5.27 -29.34
N GLU A 403 9.43 4.25 -28.63
CA GLU A 403 9.06 3.98 -27.25
C GLU A 403 10.30 3.65 -26.43
N PHE A 404 10.17 3.74 -25.11
CA PHE A 404 11.17 3.26 -24.17
C PHE A 404 10.71 1.98 -23.48
N SER A 405 11.66 1.06 -23.24
CA SER A 405 11.37 -0.12 -22.44
C SER A 405 10.93 0.28 -21.04
N LYS A 406 9.97 -0.45 -20.50
CA LYS A 406 9.37 -0.17 -19.18
C LYS A 406 9.77 -1.26 -18.19
N PRO A 407 10.01 -0.90 -16.92
CA PRO A 407 10.27 -1.89 -15.89
C PRO A 407 9.05 -2.78 -15.65
N LYS A 408 9.23 -3.85 -14.89
CA LYS A 408 8.12 -4.64 -14.38
C LYS A 408 7.09 -3.73 -13.70
N ASN A 409 5.81 -4.09 -13.83
CA ASN A 409 4.75 -3.37 -13.12
C ASN A 409 4.95 -3.51 -11.61
N ARG A 410 4.87 -2.40 -10.89
CA ARG A 410 4.87 -2.43 -9.43
C ARG A 410 3.72 -3.25 -8.89
N LEU A 411 3.93 -3.84 -7.73
CA LEU A 411 2.92 -4.64 -7.04
C LEU A 411 1.67 -3.80 -6.75
N LYS A 412 0.51 -4.42 -6.92
CA LYS A 412 -0.74 -4.01 -6.26
C LYS A 412 -0.98 -4.91 -5.05
N GLU A 413 -1.88 -4.55 -4.15
CA GLU A 413 -2.17 -5.42 -3.01
C GLU A 413 -2.62 -6.83 -3.44
N ALA A 414 -3.34 -6.93 -4.55
CA ALA A 414 -3.71 -8.23 -5.12
C ALA A 414 -2.49 -9.10 -5.46
N SER A 415 -1.48 -8.52 -6.12
CA SER A 415 -0.24 -9.22 -6.47
C SER A 415 0.60 -9.54 -5.24
N LEU A 416 0.66 -8.61 -4.27
CA LEU A 416 1.38 -8.83 -3.02
C LEU A 416 0.74 -9.94 -2.18
N LEU A 417 -0.58 -9.98 -2.06
CA LEU A 417 -1.28 -11.08 -1.40
C LEU A 417 -1.00 -12.42 -2.08
N GLN A 418 -0.88 -12.42 -3.40
CA GLN A 418 -0.51 -13.62 -4.16
C GLN A 418 0.94 -14.05 -3.89
N LEU A 419 1.89 -13.12 -3.83
CA LEU A 419 3.28 -13.42 -3.46
C LEU A 419 3.37 -13.97 -2.04
N MET A 420 2.64 -13.39 -1.08
CA MET A 420 2.58 -13.89 0.30
C MET A 420 1.95 -15.29 0.36
N GLU A 421 0.92 -15.56 -0.43
CA GLU A 421 0.23 -16.86 -0.49
C GLU A 421 1.13 -17.96 -1.08
N HIS A 422 1.95 -17.59 -2.06
CA HIS A 422 2.78 -18.54 -2.82
C HIS A 422 4.28 -18.44 -2.49
N ALA A 423 4.63 -17.79 -1.39
CA ALA A 423 6.03 -17.60 -1.00
C ALA A 423 6.83 -18.93 -0.89
N GLY A 424 6.15 -20.04 -0.64
CA GLY A 424 6.77 -21.37 -0.60
C GLY A 424 6.95 -22.08 -1.94
N LYS A 425 6.42 -21.58 -3.06
CA LYS A 425 6.46 -22.29 -4.35
C LYS A 425 7.83 -22.31 -5.04
N HIS A 426 8.75 -21.49 -4.57
CA HIS A 426 10.11 -21.39 -5.12
C HIS A 426 11.15 -22.10 -4.22
N ILE A 427 10.70 -22.85 -3.21
CA ILE A 427 11.55 -23.57 -2.28
C ILE A 427 11.94 -24.90 -2.93
N GLU A 428 13.23 -25.17 -3.01
CA GLU A 428 13.79 -26.40 -3.62
C GLU A 428 13.62 -27.63 -2.72
N ASP A 429 13.32 -27.46 -1.44
CA ASP A 429 13.08 -28.51 -0.47
C ASP A 429 11.60 -28.90 -0.45
N ASP A 430 11.30 -30.15 -0.80
CA ASP A 430 9.93 -30.66 -0.97
C ASP A 430 9.12 -30.63 0.34
N ASP A 431 9.72 -30.95 1.50
CA ASP A 431 9.05 -30.93 2.81
C ASP A 431 8.73 -29.52 3.26
N LEU A 432 9.64 -28.60 3.01
CA LEU A 432 9.51 -27.19 3.29
C LEU A 432 8.50 -26.53 2.36
N ALA A 433 8.54 -26.87 1.07
CA ALA A 433 7.57 -26.44 0.07
C ALA A 433 6.16 -26.91 0.42
N GLU A 434 6.00 -28.14 0.94
CA GLU A 434 4.71 -28.67 1.39
C GLU A 434 4.20 -27.92 2.64
N ALA A 435 5.05 -27.63 3.63
CA ALA A 435 4.69 -26.86 4.81
C ALA A 435 4.24 -25.42 4.48
N MET A 436 4.85 -24.80 3.46
CA MET A 436 4.52 -23.46 2.97
C MET A 436 3.41 -23.43 1.92
N LYS A 437 3.16 -24.56 1.22
CA LYS A 437 2.18 -24.66 0.14
C LYS A 437 0.76 -24.34 0.58
N ASP A 438 0.42 -24.69 1.81
CA ASP A 438 -0.92 -24.50 2.36
C ASP A 438 -1.09 -23.17 3.11
N LYS A 439 -0.01 -22.48 3.52
CA LYS A 439 -0.13 -21.32 4.42
C LYS A 439 0.59 -20.06 3.98
N GLY A 440 1.62 -20.13 3.15
CA GLY A 440 2.39 -18.96 2.71
C GLY A 440 2.93 -18.10 3.87
N LEU A 441 3.23 -16.82 3.60
CA LEU A 441 3.61 -15.84 4.60
C LEU A 441 2.37 -15.25 5.28
N GLY A 442 2.14 -15.61 6.53
CA GLY A 442 0.98 -15.22 7.31
C GLY A 442 -0.31 -15.92 6.88
N THR A 443 -1.30 -15.91 7.77
CA THR A 443 -2.64 -16.43 7.47
C THR A 443 -3.46 -15.39 6.70
N PRO A 444 -4.53 -15.77 5.98
CA PRO A 444 -5.43 -14.81 5.34
C PRO A 444 -5.89 -13.69 6.28
N ALA A 445 -6.17 -14.02 7.54
CA ALA A 445 -6.60 -13.05 8.55
C ALA A 445 -5.52 -12.01 8.92
N THR A 446 -4.23 -12.33 8.80
CA THR A 446 -3.11 -11.49 9.26
C THR A 446 -2.38 -10.76 8.15
N ARG A 447 -2.52 -11.19 6.87
CA ARG A 447 -1.81 -10.57 5.72
C ARG A 447 -2.15 -9.08 5.57
N ALA A 448 -3.43 -8.72 5.64
CA ALA A 448 -3.87 -7.33 5.54
C ALA A 448 -3.25 -6.44 6.64
N ASP A 449 -3.21 -6.91 7.89
CA ASP A 449 -2.60 -6.18 8.99
C ASP A 449 -1.08 -6.06 8.85
N THR A 450 -0.41 -7.06 8.27
CA THR A 450 1.02 -7.01 7.95
C THR A 450 1.32 -5.91 6.94
N ILE A 451 0.54 -5.82 5.86
CA ILE A 451 0.67 -4.75 4.85
C ILE A 451 0.47 -3.37 5.49
N GLU A 452 -0.57 -3.20 6.29
CA GLU A 452 -0.84 -1.92 6.97
C GLU A 452 0.26 -1.54 8.00
N LYS A 453 0.85 -2.51 8.68
CA LYS A 453 2.02 -2.29 9.55
C LYS A 453 3.22 -1.80 8.77
N LEU A 454 3.52 -2.41 7.62
CA LEU A 454 4.62 -1.96 6.75
C LEU A 454 4.42 -0.53 6.25
N LEU A 455 3.17 -0.17 5.86
CA LEU A 455 2.79 1.19 5.46
C LEU A 455 2.94 2.20 6.61
N SER A 456 2.39 1.87 7.79
CA SER A 456 2.42 2.76 8.95
C SER A 456 3.84 3.04 9.48
N ARG A 457 4.80 2.18 9.16
CA ARG A 457 6.21 2.29 9.51
C ARG A 457 7.09 2.87 8.42
N ASN A 458 6.50 3.33 7.32
CA ASN A 458 7.20 3.86 6.14
C ASN A 458 8.23 2.90 5.52
N TYR A 459 8.02 1.59 5.66
CA TYR A 459 8.82 0.60 4.94
C TYR A 459 8.39 0.47 3.49
N ILE A 460 7.10 0.65 3.24
CA ILE A 460 6.49 0.64 1.90
C ILE A 460 5.58 1.85 1.73
N ARG A 461 5.26 2.18 0.50
CA ARG A 461 4.36 3.25 0.10
C ARG A 461 3.20 2.68 -0.73
N ARG A 462 2.04 3.29 -0.60
CA ARG A 462 0.88 3.04 -1.45
C ARG A 462 0.56 4.33 -2.22
N SER A 463 0.63 4.29 -3.54
CA SER A 463 0.23 5.41 -4.41
C SER A 463 -1.29 5.50 -4.56
N ARG A 464 -1.81 6.58 -5.15
CA ARG A 464 -3.26 6.78 -5.36
C ARG A 464 -3.88 5.72 -6.28
N ASN A 465 -3.15 5.25 -7.26
CA ASN A 465 -3.58 4.18 -8.16
C ASN A 465 -3.54 2.78 -7.51
N GLY A 466 -3.19 2.68 -6.21
CA GLY A 466 -3.13 1.44 -5.45
C GLY A 466 -1.84 0.63 -5.64
N THR A 467 -0.82 1.15 -6.35
CA THR A 467 0.46 0.45 -6.45
C THR A 467 1.26 0.55 -5.16
N ILE A 468 1.98 -0.52 -4.84
CA ILE A 468 2.86 -0.65 -3.67
C ILE A 468 4.30 -0.63 -4.15
N SER A 469 5.13 0.15 -3.47
CA SER A 469 6.58 0.20 -3.68
C SER A 469 7.31 0.14 -2.34
N ALA A 470 8.52 -0.41 -2.32
CA ALA A 470 9.38 -0.28 -1.16
C ALA A 470 9.84 1.18 -0.99
N ALA A 471 9.83 1.66 0.23
CA ALA A 471 10.42 2.96 0.55
C ALA A 471 11.92 2.81 0.78
N PRO A 472 12.74 3.85 0.58
CA PRO A 472 14.19 3.80 0.83
C PRO A 472 14.56 3.28 2.22
N HIS A 473 13.73 3.57 3.23
CA HIS A 473 13.90 3.03 4.58
C HIS A 473 13.75 1.49 4.63
N GLY A 474 12.76 0.96 3.91
CA GLY A 474 12.54 -0.50 3.82
C GLY A 474 13.67 -1.20 3.06
N ILE A 475 14.10 -0.63 1.92
CA ILE A 475 15.20 -1.18 1.11
C ILE A 475 16.48 -1.22 1.94
N ARG A 476 16.84 -0.13 2.58
CA ARG A 476 18.03 -0.05 3.46
C ARG A 476 17.98 -1.07 4.61
N MET A 477 16.80 -1.26 5.21
CA MET A 477 16.65 -2.24 6.30
C MET A 477 16.95 -3.67 5.82
N ILE A 478 16.40 -4.07 4.68
CA ILE A 478 16.62 -5.41 4.13
C ILE A 478 18.06 -5.57 3.65
N ASP A 479 18.64 -4.56 2.98
CA ASP A 479 20.04 -4.58 2.53
C ASP A 479 21.01 -4.79 3.71
N ILE A 480 20.85 -4.05 4.80
CA ILE A 480 21.68 -4.21 5.99
C ILE A 480 21.50 -5.59 6.65
N LEU A 481 20.26 -6.06 6.80
CA LEU A 481 20.00 -7.37 7.42
C LEU A 481 20.58 -8.53 6.63
N ARG A 482 20.66 -8.44 5.32
CA ARG A 482 21.27 -9.44 4.44
C ARG A 482 22.80 -9.41 4.48
N ARG A 483 23.41 -8.24 4.74
CA ARG A 483 24.85 -8.10 4.90
C ARG A 483 25.35 -8.51 6.29
N ILE A 484 24.51 -8.36 7.30
CA ILE A 484 24.71 -9.00 8.58
C ILE A 484 24.24 -10.46 8.44
N PRO A 485 25.02 -11.48 8.88
CA PRO A 485 24.62 -12.88 8.69
C PRO A 485 23.42 -13.29 9.58
N VAL A 486 22.29 -12.64 9.36
CA VAL A 486 20.97 -12.88 9.99
C VAL A 486 19.89 -13.10 8.91
N GLU A 487 20.26 -13.75 7.83
CA GLU A 487 19.44 -13.95 6.62
C GLU A 487 18.07 -14.56 6.91
N TRP A 488 17.97 -15.41 7.90
CA TRP A 488 16.74 -16.14 8.21
C TRP A 488 15.52 -15.22 8.48
N ILE A 489 15.72 -14.00 8.98
CA ILE A 489 14.61 -13.07 9.23
C ILE A 489 14.09 -12.41 7.95
N THR A 490 14.91 -12.39 6.89
CA THR A 490 14.55 -11.82 5.57
C THR A 490 14.14 -12.89 4.56
N SER A 491 14.38 -14.20 4.86
CA SER A 491 14.07 -15.30 3.98
C SER A 491 12.65 -15.83 4.20
N PRO A 492 11.82 -15.88 3.15
CA PRO A 492 10.56 -16.62 3.17
C PRO A 492 10.74 -18.13 3.45
N GLU A 493 11.80 -18.73 2.92
CA GLU A 493 12.14 -20.16 3.04
C GLU A 493 12.34 -20.54 4.51
N LEU A 494 13.18 -19.79 5.21
CA LEU A 494 13.47 -20.04 6.63
C LEU A 494 12.28 -19.72 7.55
N THR A 495 11.34 -18.88 7.09
CA THR A 495 10.03 -18.75 7.74
C THR A 495 9.23 -20.06 7.59
N GLY A 496 9.38 -20.75 6.46
CA GLY A 496 8.80 -22.07 6.22
C GLY A 496 9.30 -23.15 7.17
N ASP A 497 10.60 -23.20 7.45
CA ASP A 497 11.19 -24.12 8.43
C ASP A 497 10.54 -24.01 9.81
N MET A 498 10.27 -22.78 10.24
CA MET A 498 9.59 -22.53 11.51
C MET A 498 8.14 -23.03 11.49
N GLU A 499 7.42 -22.89 10.37
CA GLU A 499 6.06 -23.42 10.23
C GLU A 499 6.06 -24.96 10.14
N ALA A 500 7.05 -25.57 9.47
CA ALA A 500 7.23 -27.04 9.45
C ALA A 500 7.48 -27.60 10.85
N SER A 501 8.38 -26.96 11.63
CA SER A 501 8.60 -27.34 13.04
C SER A 501 7.33 -27.14 13.88
N LEU A 502 6.54 -26.08 13.66
CA LEU A 502 5.24 -25.89 14.34
C LEU A 502 4.23 -26.99 13.98
N LEU A 503 4.23 -27.48 12.75
CA LEU A 503 3.42 -28.64 12.35
C LEU A 503 3.87 -29.91 13.04
N ALA A 504 5.19 -30.12 13.20
CA ALA A 504 5.74 -31.25 13.95
C ALA A 504 5.31 -31.20 15.43
N VAL A 505 5.30 -30.02 16.07
CA VAL A 505 4.76 -29.85 17.42
C VAL A 505 3.26 -30.18 17.45
N GLN A 506 2.48 -29.68 16.47
CA GLN A 506 1.04 -29.95 16.38
C GLN A 506 0.72 -31.46 16.21
N ARG A 507 1.58 -32.18 15.50
CA ARG A 507 1.47 -33.64 15.29
C ARG A 507 2.00 -34.44 16.51
N GLY A 508 2.62 -33.77 17.48
CA GLY A 508 3.22 -34.41 18.66
C GLY A 508 4.56 -35.12 18.36
N THR A 509 5.17 -34.88 17.20
CA THR A 509 6.47 -35.45 16.79
C THR A 509 7.66 -34.65 17.26
N GLU A 510 7.47 -33.36 17.58
CA GLU A 510 8.46 -32.48 18.21
C GLU A 510 7.92 -31.92 19.52
N PRO A 511 8.68 -31.96 20.64
CA PRO A 511 8.29 -31.33 21.91
C PRO A 511 8.28 -29.79 21.79
N MET A 512 7.33 -29.13 22.47
CA MET A 512 7.27 -27.66 22.59
C MET A 512 8.60 -27.06 23.06
N GLU A 513 9.27 -27.69 24.05
CA GLU A 513 10.53 -27.21 24.63
C GLU A 513 11.64 -27.16 23.58
N SER A 514 11.74 -28.21 22.73
CA SER A 514 12.73 -28.30 21.64
C SER A 514 12.57 -27.13 20.66
N TYR A 515 11.34 -26.93 20.19
CA TYR A 515 11.01 -25.80 19.30
C TYR A 515 11.37 -24.46 19.92
N MET A 516 10.96 -24.21 21.18
CA MET A 516 11.23 -22.95 21.86
C MET A 516 12.70 -22.70 22.11
N GLN A 517 13.50 -23.76 22.43
CA GLN A 517 14.96 -23.63 22.56
C GLN A 517 15.62 -23.21 21.24
N LYS A 518 15.17 -23.75 20.08
CA LYS A 518 15.61 -23.36 18.75
C LYS A 518 15.33 -21.88 18.50
N ILE A 519 14.09 -21.43 18.78
CA ILE A 519 13.70 -20.01 18.60
C ILE A 519 14.53 -19.07 19.50
N ILE A 520 14.73 -19.42 20.75
CA ILE A 520 15.54 -18.62 21.68
C ILE A 520 16.98 -18.53 21.20
N LYS A 521 17.59 -19.64 20.78
CA LYS A 521 18.95 -19.69 20.24
C LYS A 521 19.10 -18.80 19.01
N GLU A 522 18.23 -18.96 18.00
CA GLU A 522 18.28 -18.18 16.78
C GLU A 522 18.07 -16.68 17.04
N THR A 523 17.14 -16.32 17.95
CA THR A 523 16.88 -14.94 18.34
C THR A 523 18.09 -14.35 19.08
N THR A 524 18.76 -15.12 19.95
CA THR A 524 19.96 -14.68 20.66
C THR A 524 21.08 -14.39 19.67
N VAL A 525 21.36 -15.31 18.75
CA VAL A 525 22.37 -15.13 17.69
C VAL A 525 22.07 -13.90 16.84
N MET A 526 20.81 -13.70 16.44
CA MET A 526 20.39 -12.49 15.70
C MET A 526 20.70 -11.21 16.49
N VAL A 527 20.35 -11.17 17.77
CA VAL A 527 20.59 -9.99 18.62
C VAL A 527 22.09 -9.70 18.76
N GLU A 528 22.90 -10.72 18.97
CA GLU A 528 24.35 -10.61 19.09
C GLU A 528 24.97 -10.10 17.78
N ARG A 529 24.66 -10.72 16.66
CA ARG A 529 25.19 -10.32 15.34
C ARG A 529 24.79 -8.90 14.96
N ILE A 530 23.54 -8.46 15.20
CA ILE A 530 23.12 -7.07 14.95
C ILE A 530 23.84 -6.10 15.91
N ARG A 531 24.06 -6.48 17.15
CA ARG A 531 24.74 -5.63 18.13
C ARG A 531 26.24 -5.45 17.83
N GLU A 532 26.88 -6.51 17.36
CA GLU A 532 28.33 -6.59 17.17
C GLU A 532 28.80 -6.19 15.76
N HIS A 533 27.85 -6.01 14.81
CA HIS A 533 28.24 -5.62 13.46
C HIS A 533 28.93 -4.25 13.44
N ASP A 534 30.04 -4.17 12.70
CA ASP A 534 30.68 -2.90 12.39
C ASP A 534 30.17 -2.35 11.06
N ARG A 535 29.60 -1.16 11.10
CA ARG A 535 29.02 -0.48 9.92
C ARG A 535 30.05 -0.18 8.85
N SER A 536 31.32 0.00 9.21
CA SER A 536 32.42 0.29 8.28
C SER A 536 32.74 -0.90 7.38
N PHE A 537 32.46 -2.14 7.85
CA PHE A 537 32.75 -3.36 7.10
C PHE A 537 31.54 -3.89 6.28
N LEU A 538 30.34 -3.32 6.42
CA LEU A 538 29.16 -3.84 5.72
C LEU A 538 29.30 -3.84 4.19
N PHE A 539 30.12 -2.97 3.66
CA PHE A 539 30.37 -2.77 2.22
C PHE A 539 31.83 -2.94 1.81
N SER A 540 32.71 -3.41 2.72
CA SER A 540 34.15 -3.48 2.47
C SER A 540 34.54 -4.47 1.36
N ASN A 541 33.72 -5.49 1.12
CA ASN A 541 33.95 -6.50 0.09
C ASN A 541 33.36 -6.11 -1.26
N GLU A 542 32.62 -4.99 -1.34
CA GLU A 542 32.06 -4.53 -2.59
C GLU A 542 33.15 -3.88 -3.45
N PRO A 543 33.26 -4.22 -4.75
CA PRO A 543 34.20 -3.56 -5.63
C PRO A 543 33.83 -2.06 -5.75
N ALA A 544 34.81 -1.22 -6.07
CA ALA A 544 34.54 0.18 -6.37
C ALA A 544 33.46 0.33 -7.46
N LEU A 545 32.59 1.35 -7.31
CA LEU A 545 31.53 1.59 -8.27
C LEU A 545 32.04 2.16 -9.60
N GLY A 546 33.13 2.90 -9.56
CA GLY A 546 33.81 3.55 -10.67
C GLY A 546 34.72 4.66 -10.18
N SER A 547 35.25 5.47 -11.11
CA SER A 547 36.11 6.61 -10.80
C SER A 547 35.30 7.84 -10.39
N CYS A 548 35.79 8.57 -9.40
CA CYS A 548 35.18 9.80 -8.91
C CYS A 548 35.24 10.92 -9.96
N PRO A 549 34.13 11.55 -10.36
CA PRO A 549 34.13 12.64 -11.34
C PRO A 549 34.86 13.90 -10.88
N ALA A 550 35.16 14.04 -9.59
CA ALA A 550 35.80 15.22 -9.00
C ALA A 550 37.32 15.06 -8.85
N CYS A 551 37.83 13.83 -8.62
CA CYS A 551 39.28 13.63 -8.31
C CYS A 551 39.85 12.31 -8.79
N GLU A 552 39.11 11.55 -9.60
CA GLU A 552 39.49 10.26 -10.24
C GLU A 552 39.76 9.08 -9.28
N ALA A 553 39.76 9.30 -7.93
CA ALA A 553 39.84 8.21 -6.94
C ALA A 553 38.61 7.30 -7.01
N ASN A 554 38.64 6.17 -6.29
CA ASN A 554 37.53 5.22 -6.30
C ASN A 554 36.27 5.78 -5.62
N VAL A 555 35.11 5.46 -6.21
CA VAL A 555 33.80 5.66 -5.56
C VAL A 555 33.42 4.36 -4.84
N VAL A 556 33.30 4.43 -3.53
CA VAL A 556 32.98 3.30 -2.65
C VAL A 556 31.55 3.39 -2.12
N GLU A 557 30.97 2.22 -1.86
CA GLU A 557 29.62 2.11 -1.33
C GLU A 557 29.59 2.19 0.18
N THR A 558 28.58 2.91 0.71
CA THR A 558 28.27 2.96 2.14
C THR A 558 26.79 2.62 2.37
N THR A 559 26.37 2.58 3.61
CA THR A 559 24.95 2.35 3.97
C THR A 559 23.99 3.38 3.34
N LEU A 560 24.42 4.62 3.14
CA LEU A 560 23.56 5.74 2.75
C LEU A 560 23.92 6.34 1.38
N SER A 561 25.14 6.11 0.92
CA SER A 561 25.67 6.80 -0.26
C SER A 561 26.71 5.97 -1.01
N TYR A 562 26.96 6.38 -2.25
CA TYR A 562 28.20 6.09 -2.97
C TYR A 562 29.07 7.36 -2.85
N GLN A 563 30.24 7.25 -2.30
CA GLN A 563 31.11 8.41 -2.03
C GLN A 563 32.53 8.14 -2.45
N CYS A 564 33.28 9.23 -2.73
CA CYS A 564 34.69 9.11 -2.97
C CYS A 564 35.40 8.54 -1.75
N GLU A 565 36.36 7.62 -1.94
CA GLU A 565 37.17 7.06 -0.87
C GLU A 565 38.00 8.13 -0.13
N GLN A 566 38.28 9.27 -0.79
CA GLN A 566 38.96 10.43 -0.21
C GLN A 566 38.01 11.42 0.48
N ASN A 567 36.73 11.08 0.65
CA ASN A 567 35.78 11.91 1.38
C ASN A 567 35.93 11.67 2.89
N GLU A 568 36.48 12.66 3.59
CA GLU A 568 36.69 12.61 5.06
C GLU A 568 35.49 13.20 5.84
N GLY A 569 34.43 13.61 5.16
CA GLY A 569 33.22 14.25 5.73
C GLY A 569 33.44 15.70 6.15
N ARG A 570 32.33 16.42 6.40
CA ARG A 570 32.26 17.81 6.85
C ARG A 570 33.29 18.75 6.18
N ASP A 571 33.24 18.84 4.86
CA ASP A 571 34.06 19.74 4.03
C ASP A 571 35.58 19.43 4.02
N LYS A 572 35.95 18.18 4.34
CA LYS A 572 37.32 17.69 4.23
C LYS A 572 37.45 16.66 3.12
N GLY A 573 38.54 16.70 2.39
CA GLY A 573 38.79 15.78 1.28
C GLY A 573 37.91 16.05 0.05
N CYS A 574 37.64 15.01 -0.74
CA CYS A 574 36.80 15.12 -1.93
C CYS A 574 35.33 15.31 -1.58
N PRO A 575 34.62 16.29 -2.18
CA PRO A 575 33.23 16.59 -1.84
C PRO A 575 32.21 15.60 -2.44
N PHE A 576 32.62 14.65 -3.28
CA PHE A 576 31.72 13.76 -3.99
C PHE A 576 30.96 12.82 -3.06
N VAL A 577 29.61 12.99 -3.00
CA VAL A 577 28.69 12.12 -2.27
C VAL A 577 27.40 11.97 -3.07
N PHE A 578 27.19 10.77 -3.61
CA PHE A 578 25.96 10.40 -4.30
C PHE A 578 25.04 9.63 -3.34
N TRP A 579 23.98 10.28 -2.89
CA TRP A 579 23.04 9.69 -1.94
C TRP A 579 22.14 8.63 -2.57
N LYS A 580 22.07 7.45 -1.97
CA LYS A 580 21.20 6.35 -2.44
C LYS A 580 19.70 6.69 -2.40
N ASP A 581 19.28 7.55 -1.48
CA ASP A 581 17.91 8.06 -1.37
C ASP A 581 17.86 9.50 -1.86
N THR A 582 17.41 9.69 -3.10
CA THR A 582 17.26 11.03 -3.70
C THR A 582 15.85 11.16 -4.29
N SER A 583 15.11 12.20 -3.88
CA SER A 583 13.72 12.45 -4.31
C SER A 583 12.82 11.22 -4.14
N GLY A 584 13.01 10.46 -3.04
CA GLY A 584 12.26 9.26 -2.72
C GLY A 584 12.58 8.04 -3.56
N ARG A 585 13.47 8.13 -4.56
CA ARG A 585 14.02 7.00 -5.29
C ARG A 585 15.24 6.45 -4.58
N TRP A 586 15.33 5.13 -4.47
CA TRP A 586 16.56 4.45 -4.13
C TRP A 586 17.39 4.19 -5.38
N PHE A 587 18.65 4.61 -5.38
CA PHE A 587 19.60 4.31 -6.42
C PHE A 587 20.36 3.04 -6.05
N ASP A 588 20.04 1.98 -6.75
CA ASP A 588 20.76 0.72 -6.68
C ASP A 588 22.13 0.84 -7.37
N ARG A 589 22.97 -0.18 -7.16
CA ARG A 589 24.32 -0.19 -7.68
C ARG A 589 24.38 -0.13 -9.21
N VAL A 590 23.47 -0.81 -9.91
CA VAL A 590 23.44 -0.83 -11.37
C VAL A 590 23.14 0.56 -11.93
N THR A 591 22.06 1.19 -11.45
CA THR A 591 21.69 2.54 -11.88
C THR A 591 22.76 3.58 -11.51
N ALA A 592 23.37 3.44 -10.34
CA ALA A 592 24.41 4.36 -9.89
C ALA A 592 25.69 4.23 -10.73
N SER A 593 26.11 2.99 -11.10
CA SER A 593 27.25 2.78 -12.01
C SER A 593 27.00 3.40 -13.39
N ARG A 594 25.82 3.19 -13.96
CA ARG A 594 25.43 3.79 -15.25
C ARG A 594 25.45 5.32 -15.22
N LEU A 595 25.03 5.92 -14.11
CA LEU A 595 25.11 7.38 -13.94
C LEU A 595 26.55 7.87 -13.81
N LEU A 596 27.43 7.14 -13.16
CA LEU A 596 28.86 7.49 -13.08
C LEU A 596 29.52 7.42 -14.46
N GLU A 597 29.21 6.39 -15.26
CA GLU A 597 29.77 6.18 -16.59
C GLU A 597 29.24 7.23 -17.60
N GLY A 598 27.91 7.37 -17.70
CA GLY A 598 27.25 8.17 -18.71
C GLY A 598 26.88 9.60 -18.30
N LYS A 599 27.01 9.94 -17.01
CA LYS A 599 26.61 11.21 -16.38
C LYS A 599 25.13 11.56 -16.48
N SER A 600 24.33 10.89 -17.31
CA SER A 600 22.88 11.10 -17.41
C SER A 600 22.12 9.83 -17.80
N LEU A 601 20.88 9.73 -17.36
CA LEU A 601 19.92 8.68 -17.73
C LEU A 601 18.58 9.33 -18.06
N GLU A 602 17.93 8.83 -19.12
CA GLU A 602 16.64 9.35 -19.59
C GLU A 602 15.48 8.50 -19.10
N ASN A 603 14.32 9.13 -18.88
CA ASN A 603 13.06 8.49 -18.50
C ASN A 603 13.16 7.52 -17.31
N LEU A 604 13.98 7.85 -16.32
CA LEU A 604 14.22 7.01 -15.17
C LEU A 604 13.01 7.02 -14.21
N HIS A 605 12.53 5.84 -13.88
CA HIS A 605 11.38 5.65 -12.97
C HIS A 605 11.77 5.67 -11.49
N GLY A 606 10.78 5.78 -10.61
CA GLY A 606 10.95 5.53 -9.17
C GLY A 606 11.05 6.75 -8.29
N PHE A 607 10.93 7.94 -8.85
CA PHE A 607 10.85 9.17 -8.08
C PHE A 607 9.47 9.38 -7.48
N PHE A 608 9.43 10.07 -6.35
CA PHE A 608 8.19 10.40 -5.66
C PHE A 608 8.15 11.88 -5.31
N SER A 609 7.05 12.53 -5.70
CA SER A 609 6.77 13.92 -5.32
C SER A 609 6.54 14.06 -3.81
N GLN A 610 6.56 15.27 -3.29
CA GLN A 610 6.19 15.54 -1.88
C GLN A 610 4.75 15.11 -1.55
N ALA A 611 3.87 15.02 -2.56
CA ALA A 611 2.51 14.52 -2.41
C ALA A 611 2.44 12.98 -2.39
N GLY A 612 3.56 12.28 -2.59
CA GLY A 612 3.65 10.81 -2.62
C GLY A 612 3.26 10.20 -3.96
N GLU A 613 3.17 11.01 -5.04
CA GLU A 613 2.91 10.52 -6.39
C GLU A 613 4.22 10.11 -7.07
N GLY A 614 4.20 8.92 -7.70
CA GLY A 614 5.34 8.44 -8.49
C GLY A 614 5.43 9.16 -9.83
N TYR A 615 6.63 9.50 -10.26
CA TYR A 615 6.90 10.09 -11.56
C TYR A 615 8.21 9.55 -12.15
N GLU A 616 8.40 9.77 -13.44
CA GLU A 616 9.62 9.48 -14.19
C GLU A 616 10.27 10.80 -14.63
N THR A 617 11.59 10.81 -14.72
CA THR A 617 12.33 11.98 -15.20
C THR A 617 13.71 11.57 -15.70
N SER A 618 14.26 12.37 -16.62
CA SER A 618 15.67 12.26 -17.00
C SER A 618 16.53 12.92 -15.95
N VAL A 619 17.66 12.32 -15.62
CA VAL A 619 18.56 12.78 -14.55
C VAL A 619 19.99 12.91 -15.02
N GLU A 620 20.73 13.80 -14.36
CA GLU A 620 22.15 14.05 -14.56
C GLU A 620 22.88 14.00 -13.21
N LEU A 621 24.06 13.38 -13.20
CA LEU A 621 24.95 13.35 -12.04
C LEU A 621 25.96 14.50 -12.12
N LYS A 622 25.98 15.39 -11.12
CA LYS A 622 26.94 16.48 -11.01
C LYS A 622 28.26 16.02 -10.38
N ASN A 623 29.33 16.78 -10.58
CA ASN A 623 30.67 16.45 -10.06
C ASN A 623 30.75 16.40 -8.51
N ASP A 624 29.79 16.97 -7.80
CA ASP A 624 29.69 16.88 -6.33
C ASP A 624 28.86 15.68 -5.85
N GLY A 625 28.37 14.84 -6.78
CA GLY A 625 27.54 13.66 -6.48
C GLY A 625 26.04 13.95 -6.40
N LYS A 626 25.58 15.16 -6.65
CA LYS A 626 24.16 15.48 -6.68
C LYS A 626 23.52 14.95 -7.97
N VAL A 627 22.40 14.27 -7.82
CA VAL A 627 21.53 13.90 -8.93
C VAL A 627 20.48 14.97 -9.12
N VAL A 628 20.44 15.57 -10.31
CA VAL A 628 19.48 16.60 -10.68
C VAL A 628 18.66 16.16 -11.90
N ALA A 629 17.45 16.67 -12.06
CA ALA A 629 16.67 16.44 -13.28
C ALA A 629 17.38 17.07 -14.49
N LYS A 630 17.54 16.29 -15.60
CA LYS A 630 18.15 16.76 -16.84
C LYS A 630 17.14 17.64 -17.58
N GLY A 631 17.53 18.89 -17.87
CA GLY A 631 16.71 19.76 -18.71
C GLY A 631 15.46 20.36 -18.08
N SER A 632 15.21 20.09 -16.80
CA SER A 632 14.23 20.85 -16.03
C SER A 632 14.63 20.84 -14.55
N ALA A 633 15.02 21.99 -13.98
CA ALA A 633 14.35 22.29 -12.73
C ALA A 633 12.85 22.09 -13.03
N ALA A 634 12.16 21.15 -12.39
CA ALA A 634 10.72 21.01 -12.57
C ALA A 634 10.09 22.39 -12.30
N GLY A 635 9.67 23.09 -13.35
CA GLY A 635 9.29 24.49 -13.31
C GLY A 635 10.35 25.50 -13.73
N ALA A 636 11.50 25.11 -14.32
CA ALA A 636 12.32 26.07 -15.06
C ALA A 636 11.53 26.49 -16.32
N PRO A 637 11.30 27.79 -16.51
CA PRO A 637 10.55 28.28 -17.64
C PRO A 637 11.34 28.07 -18.94
N SER A 638 10.63 27.69 -19.99
CA SER A 638 11.15 27.61 -21.37
C SER A 638 10.60 28.77 -22.19
N ASP A 639 11.21 29.03 -23.35
CA ASP A 639 10.72 30.09 -24.26
C ASP A 639 9.31 29.79 -24.81
N ASP A 640 8.91 28.53 -24.82
CA ASP A 640 7.56 28.08 -25.24
C ASP A 640 6.48 28.25 -24.15
N ASP A 641 6.86 28.50 -22.91
CA ASP A 641 5.92 28.68 -21.81
C ASP A 641 5.26 30.08 -21.86
N GLU A 642 3.96 30.15 -21.56
CA GLU A 642 3.18 31.39 -21.54
C GLU A 642 3.71 32.39 -20.50
N VAL A 643 3.92 33.64 -20.91
CA VAL A 643 4.33 34.75 -20.03
C VAL A 643 3.13 35.25 -19.23
N LEU A 644 3.22 35.20 -17.90
CA LEU A 644 2.17 35.66 -16.98
C LEU A 644 2.27 37.17 -16.68
N CYS A 645 3.45 37.62 -16.29
CA CYS A 645 3.71 39.01 -15.91
C CYS A 645 5.24 39.26 -15.78
N PRO A 646 5.72 40.52 -15.72
CA PRO A 646 7.10 40.80 -15.33
C PRO A 646 7.45 40.23 -13.95
N CYS A 647 8.69 39.87 -13.74
CA CYS A 647 9.13 39.32 -12.47
C CYS A 647 9.12 40.40 -11.36
N PRO A 648 8.45 40.18 -10.23
CA PRO A 648 8.40 41.19 -9.15
C PRO A 648 9.69 41.22 -8.31
N VAL A 649 10.66 40.38 -8.58
CA VAL A 649 11.87 40.24 -7.76
C VAL A 649 13.13 40.70 -8.53
N CYS A 650 13.14 40.54 -9.85
CA CYS A 650 14.19 41.08 -10.71
C CYS A 650 13.60 41.88 -11.84
N ASP A 651 14.27 42.93 -12.28
CA ASP A 651 13.81 43.81 -13.36
C ASP A 651 14.17 43.28 -14.77
N HIS A 652 14.66 42.07 -14.87
CA HIS A 652 15.22 41.49 -16.10
C HIS A 652 14.42 40.35 -16.70
N GLY A 653 13.63 39.61 -15.90
CA GLY A 653 12.91 38.43 -16.35
C GLY A 653 11.39 38.60 -16.25
N SER A 654 10.69 37.63 -16.82
CA SER A 654 9.22 37.49 -16.73
C SER A 654 8.85 36.23 -15.99
N ILE A 655 7.74 36.22 -15.27
CA ILE A 655 7.15 35.02 -14.69
C ILE A 655 6.44 34.26 -15.81
N ARG A 656 6.83 33.03 -16.00
CA ARG A 656 6.21 32.10 -16.96
C ARG A 656 5.39 31.02 -16.25
N ILE A 657 4.36 30.55 -16.95
CA ILE A 657 3.47 29.48 -16.49
C ILE A 657 4.05 28.15 -16.97
N THR A 658 4.75 27.45 -16.10
CA THR A 658 5.26 26.12 -16.43
C THR A 658 4.21 25.03 -16.05
N SER A 659 4.43 23.80 -16.46
CA SER A 659 3.54 22.66 -16.13
C SER A 659 3.32 22.45 -14.63
N THR A 660 4.24 22.88 -13.77
CA THR A 660 4.19 22.65 -12.31
C THR A 660 4.33 23.90 -11.44
N SER A 661 4.70 25.04 -12.02
CA SER A 661 5.02 26.25 -11.24
C SER A 661 4.86 27.55 -12.05
N TYR A 662 4.97 28.64 -11.33
CA TYR A 662 5.18 29.99 -11.84
C TYR A 662 6.61 30.39 -11.50
N ALA A 663 7.46 30.60 -12.49
CA ALA A 663 8.88 30.83 -12.32
C ALA A 663 9.42 31.96 -13.22
N CYS A 664 10.47 32.64 -12.77
CA CYS A 664 11.14 33.63 -13.58
C CYS A 664 12.06 32.99 -14.62
N ASP A 665 12.05 33.49 -15.84
CA ASP A 665 12.88 33.01 -16.96
C ASP A 665 14.31 33.59 -16.97
N PHE A 666 14.65 34.43 -16.02
CA PHE A 666 16.02 34.97 -15.87
C PHE A 666 16.83 34.10 -14.89
N ASP A 667 17.89 33.49 -15.39
CA ASP A 667 18.70 32.50 -14.64
C ASP A 667 19.29 33.00 -13.33
N ASP A 668 19.70 34.24 -13.27
CA ASP A 668 20.29 34.84 -12.06
C ASP A 668 19.23 35.45 -11.10
N CYS A 669 17.94 35.22 -11.36
CA CYS A 669 16.87 35.70 -10.50
C CYS A 669 16.86 34.95 -9.15
N THR A 670 16.76 35.68 -8.06
CA THR A 670 16.65 35.09 -6.70
C THR A 670 15.25 34.60 -6.37
N PHE A 671 14.26 34.79 -7.22
CA PHE A 671 12.90 34.29 -7.03
C PHE A 671 12.87 32.76 -7.05
N ARG A 672 12.38 32.16 -5.97
CA ARG A 672 12.36 30.69 -5.80
C ARG A 672 11.23 29.98 -6.56
N GLY A 673 10.44 30.73 -7.35
CA GLY A 673 9.25 30.22 -7.99
C GLY A 673 8.09 29.95 -7.01
N MET A 674 6.91 29.73 -7.54
CA MET A 674 5.72 29.31 -6.80
C MET A 674 5.12 28.09 -7.49
N GLN A 675 4.86 27.00 -6.77
CA GLN A 675 4.18 25.85 -7.34
C GLN A 675 2.72 26.19 -7.68
N ASN A 676 2.22 25.70 -8.81
CA ASN A 676 0.84 25.89 -9.23
C ASN A 676 -0.18 25.08 -8.41
N ILE A 677 0.31 24.16 -7.53
CA ILE A 677 -0.50 23.44 -6.53
C ILE A 677 0.11 23.68 -5.15
N MET A 678 -0.57 24.39 -4.29
CA MET A 678 -0.14 24.67 -2.92
C MET A 678 -1.11 24.04 -1.92
N CYS A 679 -0.61 23.24 -0.99
CA CYS A 679 -1.41 22.55 0.03
C CYS A 679 -2.65 21.86 -0.56
N LYS A 680 -2.47 21.08 -1.63
CA LYS A 680 -3.48 20.33 -2.39
C LYS A 680 -4.52 21.20 -3.15
N ARG A 681 -4.35 22.50 -3.18
CA ARG A 681 -5.19 23.43 -3.92
C ARG A 681 -4.45 23.94 -5.15
N PRO A 682 -5.04 23.88 -6.37
CA PRO A 682 -4.51 24.59 -7.52
C PRO A 682 -4.56 26.10 -7.31
N VAL A 683 -3.51 26.81 -7.68
CA VAL A 683 -3.47 28.27 -7.77
C VAL A 683 -3.56 28.60 -9.25
N THR A 684 -4.61 29.31 -9.63
CA THR A 684 -4.85 29.65 -11.04
C THR A 684 -3.90 30.76 -11.53
N PRO A 685 -3.66 30.90 -12.85
CA PRO A 685 -2.86 31.99 -13.39
C PRO A 685 -3.34 33.39 -12.95
N VAL A 686 -4.65 33.62 -12.85
CA VAL A 686 -5.22 34.89 -12.37
C VAL A 686 -4.83 35.16 -10.93
N GLU A 687 -4.98 34.17 -10.05
CA GLU A 687 -4.59 34.27 -8.63
C GLU A 687 -3.08 34.48 -8.47
N ALA A 688 -2.27 33.79 -9.28
CA ALA A 688 -0.83 33.94 -9.30
C ALA A 688 -0.43 35.36 -9.75
N LYS A 689 -1.10 35.90 -10.76
CA LYS A 689 -0.87 37.27 -11.26
C LYS A 689 -1.15 38.28 -10.16
N ASP A 690 -2.26 38.17 -9.43
CA ASP A 690 -2.57 39.06 -8.28
C ASP A 690 -1.41 39.05 -7.26
N ILE A 691 -0.85 37.88 -6.95
CA ILE A 691 0.28 37.74 -6.01
C ILE A 691 1.53 38.46 -6.51
N PHE A 692 1.84 38.34 -7.81
CA PHE A 692 3.06 38.94 -8.38
C PHE A 692 2.95 40.41 -8.73
N THR A 693 1.74 40.91 -8.98
CA THR A 693 1.50 42.36 -9.27
C THR A 693 1.19 43.18 -8.02
N ASP A 694 0.33 42.64 -7.14
CA ASP A 694 -0.19 43.33 -5.97
C ASP A 694 0.52 42.91 -4.67
N GLY A 695 1.44 41.92 -4.76
CA GLY A 695 2.17 41.37 -3.63
C GLY A 695 1.34 40.42 -2.74
N ARG A 696 0.01 40.32 -2.99
CA ARG A 696 -0.90 39.53 -2.16
C ARG A 696 -2.13 39.05 -2.95
N SER A 697 -2.53 37.76 -2.74
CA SER A 697 -3.78 37.25 -3.28
C SER A 697 -5.02 37.75 -2.50
N LYS A 698 -6.22 37.56 -3.07
CA LYS A 698 -7.46 37.52 -2.28
C LYS A 698 -7.41 36.35 -1.29
N LEU A 699 -8.36 36.30 -0.35
CA LEU A 699 -8.47 35.15 0.56
C LEU A 699 -8.81 33.91 -0.27
N LEU A 700 -7.90 32.94 -0.26
CA LEU A 700 -8.05 31.67 -0.97
C LEU A 700 -8.53 30.61 0.02
N GLU A 701 -9.57 29.88 -0.36
CA GLU A 701 -10.17 28.81 0.44
C GLU A 701 -9.70 27.43 -0.07
N ASP A 702 -10.09 26.35 0.63
CA ASP A 702 -9.87 24.96 0.24
C ASP A 702 -8.42 24.47 0.26
N PHE A 703 -7.51 25.17 0.89
CA PHE A 703 -6.22 24.59 1.22
C PHE A 703 -6.37 23.44 2.22
N THR A 704 -5.57 22.42 2.07
CA THR A 704 -5.57 21.27 2.99
C THR A 704 -4.24 21.18 3.73
N SER A 705 -4.28 21.28 5.05
CA SER A 705 -3.08 21.19 5.90
C SER A 705 -2.46 19.77 5.89
N LYS A 706 -1.21 19.65 6.36
CA LYS A 706 -0.53 18.35 6.55
C LYS A 706 -1.29 17.37 7.45
N ARG A 707 -2.22 17.88 8.28
CA ARG A 707 -3.12 17.08 9.14
C ARG A 707 -4.47 16.80 8.48
N ASN A 708 -4.58 17.01 7.18
CA ASN A 708 -5.78 16.80 6.38
C ASN A 708 -6.99 17.63 6.84
N ARG A 709 -6.74 18.87 7.33
CA ARG A 709 -7.78 19.81 7.73
C ARG A 709 -7.85 20.95 6.71
N PRO A 710 -9.04 21.35 6.26
CA PRO A 710 -9.20 22.51 5.38
C PRO A 710 -8.83 23.80 6.11
N PHE A 711 -8.28 24.78 5.37
CA PHE A 711 -8.00 26.11 5.87
C PHE A 711 -8.03 27.12 4.72
N SER A 712 -8.27 28.39 5.06
CA SER A 712 -8.21 29.52 4.15
C SER A 712 -7.03 30.42 4.53
N ALA A 713 -6.34 30.98 3.53
CA ALA A 713 -5.22 31.88 3.74
C ALA A 713 -5.03 32.80 2.53
N PHE A 714 -4.34 33.92 2.73
CA PHE A 714 -3.78 34.69 1.66
C PHE A 714 -2.42 34.11 1.25
N LEU A 715 -2.04 34.24 -0.01
CA LEU A 715 -0.67 34.07 -0.47
C LEU A 715 -0.03 35.41 -0.64
N VAL A 716 1.14 35.63 -0.05
CA VAL A 716 1.86 36.91 -0.08
C VAL A 716 3.27 36.71 -0.58
N LEU A 717 3.77 37.66 -1.36
CA LEU A 717 5.15 37.68 -1.82
C LEU A 717 6.02 38.31 -0.72
N GLU A 718 6.85 37.49 -0.09
CA GLU A 718 7.83 37.90 0.91
C GLU A 718 9.25 37.84 0.34
N LYS A 719 9.83 38.98 0.02
CA LYS A 719 11.17 39.08 -0.58
C LYS A 719 11.24 38.33 -1.91
N ASN A 720 11.74 37.07 -1.91
CA ASN A 720 11.94 36.25 -3.10
C ASN A 720 11.17 34.94 -3.07
N ARG A 721 10.11 34.82 -2.26
CA ARG A 721 9.27 33.62 -2.14
C ARG A 721 7.81 33.98 -1.84
N VAL A 722 6.91 33.11 -2.21
CA VAL A 722 5.50 33.20 -1.81
C VAL A 722 5.28 32.44 -0.50
N ALA A 723 4.62 33.08 0.47
CA ALA A 723 4.31 32.54 1.79
C ALA A 723 2.81 32.59 2.08
N PHE A 724 2.35 31.83 3.08
CA PHE A 724 0.98 31.88 3.58
C PHE A 724 0.85 32.99 4.64
N ASP A 725 -0.11 33.88 4.45
CA ASP A 725 -0.58 34.83 5.45
C ASP A 725 -2.01 34.46 5.87
N PHE A 726 -2.20 34.23 7.16
CA PHE A 726 -3.47 33.77 7.69
C PHE A 726 -4.34 34.94 8.12
N PRO A 727 -5.63 34.96 7.73
CA PRO A 727 -6.55 35.94 8.27
C PRO A 727 -6.55 35.88 9.80
N PRO A 728 -6.69 37.03 10.51
CA PRO A 728 -6.88 37.01 11.95
C PRO A 728 -7.97 36.00 12.27
N ARG A 729 -7.71 35.06 13.22
CA ARG A 729 -8.74 34.13 13.63
C ARG A 729 -9.99 34.91 13.99
N ALA A 730 -11.03 34.79 13.19
CA ALA A 730 -12.35 35.23 13.56
C ALA A 730 -12.65 34.60 14.91
N ALA A 731 -12.94 35.39 15.94
CA ALA A 731 -13.50 34.89 17.18
C ALA A 731 -14.67 34.00 16.77
N ALA A 732 -14.65 32.72 17.20
CA ALA A 732 -15.72 31.79 16.83
C ALA A 732 -17.06 32.49 17.05
N ALA A 733 -17.97 32.44 16.11
CA ALA A 733 -19.26 33.13 16.19
C ALA A 733 -20.04 32.81 17.47
N ASP A 734 -19.66 31.71 18.15
CA ASP A 734 -20.17 31.21 19.43
C ASP A 734 -19.30 31.57 20.64
N ALA A 735 -18.25 32.40 20.53
CA ALA A 735 -17.44 32.77 21.67
C ALA A 735 -18.25 33.63 22.62
N LYS A 736 -18.35 33.20 23.91
CA LYS A 736 -18.98 34.00 24.97
C LYS A 736 -18.31 35.38 25.04
N ARG A 737 -19.09 36.45 24.90
CA ARG A 737 -18.60 37.81 24.98
C ARG A 737 -18.83 38.36 26.39
N PHE A 738 -17.91 39.19 26.85
CA PHE A 738 -17.89 39.76 28.17
C PHE A 738 -17.78 41.30 28.08
N PRO A 739 -18.35 42.06 28.98
CA PRO A 739 -18.10 43.50 29.11
C PRO A 739 -16.60 43.77 29.24
N VAL A 740 -16.12 44.81 28.61
CA VAL A 740 -14.70 45.22 28.65
C VAL A 740 -14.56 46.37 29.67
N VAL A 741 -13.67 46.16 30.64
CA VAL A 741 -13.30 47.23 31.60
C VAL A 741 -12.02 47.88 31.10
N PRO A 742 -11.98 49.15 30.77
CA PRO A 742 -10.77 49.85 30.31
C PRO A 742 -9.61 49.74 31.32
N GLY A 743 -8.39 49.67 30.80
CA GLY A 743 -7.16 49.68 31.60
C GLY A 743 -6.40 48.36 31.60
N VAL A 744 -5.17 48.42 32.05
CA VAL A 744 -4.23 47.29 32.09
C VAL A 744 -4.70 46.26 33.11
N VAL A 745 -4.73 45.00 32.66
CA VAL A 745 -5.05 43.82 33.51
C VAL A 745 -3.83 43.34 34.27
N GLY A 746 -2.67 43.32 33.60
CA GLY A 746 -1.40 42.91 34.19
C GLY A 746 -0.25 43.23 33.21
N VAL A 747 0.97 43.09 33.67
CA VAL A 747 2.19 43.34 32.86
C VAL A 747 2.95 42.04 32.64
N CYS A 748 3.22 41.73 31.39
CA CYS A 748 4.03 40.57 31.05
C CYS A 748 5.42 40.65 31.71
N PRO A 749 5.82 39.69 32.59
CA PRO A 749 7.10 39.77 33.28
C PRO A 749 8.31 39.64 32.34
N THR A 750 8.15 39.02 31.21
CA THR A 750 9.22 38.80 30.22
C THR A 750 9.44 40.00 29.32
N HIS A 751 8.35 40.54 28.75
CA HIS A 751 8.42 41.60 27.72
C HIS A 751 8.08 42.97 28.24
N LYS A 752 7.68 43.10 29.51
CA LYS A 752 7.20 44.33 30.15
C LYS A 752 6.03 45.01 29.41
N ALA A 753 5.32 44.23 28.60
CA ALA A 753 4.19 44.70 27.82
C ALA A 753 2.89 44.71 28.66
N ASN A 754 2.07 45.71 28.47
CA ASN A 754 0.74 45.81 29.09
C ASN A 754 -0.20 44.78 28.46
N ILE A 755 -0.96 44.08 29.25
CA ILE A 755 -2.05 43.18 28.83
C ILE A 755 -3.38 43.86 29.16
N ILE A 756 -4.24 43.99 28.18
CA ILE A 756 -5.58 44.55 28.25
C ILE A 756 -6.62 43.44 28.02
N GLU A 757 -7.86 43.71 28.44
CA GLU A 757 -8.96 42.82 28.12
C GLU A 757 -9.73 43.26 26.89
N THR A 758 -10.23 42.29 26.15
CA THR A 758 -11.16 42.45 25.06
C THR A 758 -12.45 41.70 25.36
N GLU A 759 -13.44 41.73 24.49
CA GLU A 759 -14.71 41.03 24.68
C GLU A 759 -14.53 39.52 24.88
N THR A 760 -13.48 38.92 24.34
CA THR A 760 -13.30 37.46 24.27
C THR A 760 -12.01 36.94 24.87
N HIS A 761 -11.00 37.80 25.07
CA HIS A 761 -9.68 37.38 25.55
C HIS A 761 -8.93 38.52 26.25
N TYR A 762 -7.83 38.13 26.93
CA TYR A 762 -6.79 39.05 27.43
C TYR A 762 -5.59 38.97 26.52
N SER A 763 -5.12 40.10 25.98
CA SER A 763 -4.01 40.13 25.02
C SER A 763 -3.12 41.36 25.21
N VAL A 764 -1.96 41.33 24.61
CA VAL A 764 -1.03 42.44 24.62
C VAL A 764 -1.67 43.68 23.97
N GLU A 765 -1.46 44.85 24.60
CA GLU A 765 -1.92 46.15 24.10
C GLU A 765 -1.15 46.59 22.87
N ASP A 766 0.17 46.41 22.89
CA ASP A 766 1.08 46.76 21.80
C ASP A 766 1.72 45.48 21.23
N THR A 767 1.36 45.11 20.02
CA THR A 767 1.89 43.94 19.30
C THR A 767 3.37 44.06 18.89
N SER A 768 3.92 45.29 18.85
CA SER A 768 5.32 45.55 18.56
C SER A 768 6.27 45.09 19.67
N SER A 769 5.75 44.88 20.88
CA SER A 769 6.49 44.44 22.08
C SER A 769 7.09 43.02 21.97
N GLY A 770 6.70 42.25 20.93
CA GLY A 770 7.10 40.84 20.77
C GLY A 770 6.42 39.87 21.74
N CYS A 771 5.57 40.37 22.63
CA CYS A 771 4.77 39.57 23.58
C CYS A 771 3.64 38.84 22.84
N LYS A 772 3.47 37.52 23.10
CA LYS A 772 2.47 36.67 22.46
C LYS A 772 1.40 36.15 23.41
N ILE A 773 1.26 36.79 24.58
CA ILE A 773 0.23 36.40 25.57
C ILE A 773 -1.15 36.61 24.95
N HIS A 774 -1.90 35.49 24.89
CA HIS A 774 -3.28 35.44 24.45
C HIS A 774 -4.02 34.41 25.33
N LEU A 775 -4.90 34.90 26.19
CA LEU A 775 -5.68 34.09 27.12
C LEU A 775 -7.16 34.26 26.83
N GLU A 776 -7.88 33.23 26.47
CA GLU A 776 -9.34 33.25 26.30
C GLU A 776 -10.04 33.57 27.64
N ARG A 777 -11.07 34.42 27.63
CA ARG A 777 -11.86 34.75 28.84
C ARG A 777 -12.79 33.59 29.24
N CYS A 778 -13.01 32.62 28.41
CA CYS A 778 -13.70 31.37 28.71
C CYS A 778 -12.83 30.17 28.32
N VAL A 779 -12.26 29.48 29.32
CA VAL A 779 -11.34 28.35 29.12
C VAL A 779 -11.99 27.08 29.64
N SER A 780 -12.18 26.08 28.76
CA SER A 780 -12.87 24.81 29.09
C SER A 780 -14.22 25.03 29.79
N LYS A 781 -15.05 25.93 29.22
CA LYS A 781 -16.38 26.34 29.71
C LYS A 781 -16.38 27.02 31.09
N ARG A 782 -15.24 27.40 31.61
CA ARG A 782 -15.06 28.22 32.80
C ARG A 782 -14.68 29.62 32.44
N ASP A 783 -15.32 30.61 33.02
CA ASP A 783 -14.96 32.01 32.85
C ASP A 783 -13.73 32.36 33.69
N ILE A 784 -12.78 33.06 33.11
CA ILE A 784 -11.57 33.55 33.78
C ILE A 784 -11.78 35.03 34.12
N THR A 785 -11.77 35.33 35.39
CA THR A 785 -11.94 36.70 35.87
C THR A 785 -10.72 37.56 35.60
N ARG A 786 -10.87 38.86 35.70
CA ARG A 786 -9.77 39.82 35.51
C ARG A 786 -8.65 39.60 36.55
N GLU A 787 -9.00 39.30 37.75
CA GLU A 787 -8.09 39.04 38.87
C GLU A 787 -7.31 37.73 38.61
N GLU A 788 -8.01 36.68 38.20
CA GLU A 788 -7.39 35.40 37.87
C GLU A 788 -6.44 35.52 36.65
N ALA A 789 -6.85 36.28 35.63
CA ALA A 789 -6.01 36.59 34.49
C ALA A 789 -4.76 37.36 34.89
N LYS A 790 -4.88 38.35 35.79
CA LYS A 790 -3.76 39.11 36.34
C LYS A 790 -2.75 38.18 37.04
N VAL A 791 -3.19 37.30 37.91
CA VAL A 791 -2.34 36.32 38.60
C VAL A 791 -1.65 35.41 37.60
N LEU A 792 -2.39 34.88 36.62
CA LEU A 792 -1.78 33.98 35.60
C LEU A 792 -0.72 34.71 34.74
N ILE A 793 -0.93 36.00 34.45
CA ILE A 793 0.00 36.80 33.63
C ILE A 793 1.27 37.12 34.45
N GLU A 794 1.14 37.59 35.65
CA GLU A 794 2.24 38.08 36.48
C GLU A 794 3.03 36.93 37.13
N GLU A 795 2.34 35.93 37.67
CA GLU A 795 2.96 34.78 38.36
C GLU A 795 3.21 33.58 37.40
N ARG A 796 2.73 33.65 36.17
CA ARG A 796 2.82 32.63 35.12
C ARG A 796 2.07 31.33 35.47
N THR A 797 1.32 31.30 36.57
CA THR A 797 0.52 30.13 37.00
C THR A 797 -0.70 30.60 37.80
N PHE A 798 -1.83 29.91 37.68
CA PHE A 798 -3.06 30.17 38.42
C PHE A 798 -3.74 28.84 38.75
N GLY A 799 -4.27 28.73 39.97
CA GLY A 799 -4.97 27.54 40.48
C GLY A 799 -4.10 26.69 41.42
N PRO A 800 -4.51 25.44 41.80
CA PRO A 800 -5.53 24.61 41.10
C PRO A 800 -6.98 25.04 41.39
N VAL A 801 -7.81 24.95 40.36
CA VAL A 801 -9.27 25.10 40.43
C VAL A 801 -9.94 23.84 39.87
N ASP A 802 -11.14 23.51 40.34
CA ASP A 802 -11.79 22.22 40.08
C ASP A 802 -13.07 22.30 39.23
N ASP A 803 -13.38 23.49 38.72
CA ASP A 803 -14.58 23.82 37.97
C ASP A 803 -14.40 23.90 36.42
N PHE A 804 -13.28 23.40 35.90
CA PHE A 804 -13.12 23.21 34.45
C PHE A 804 -13.97 22.05 33.93
N LEU A 805 -14.60 22.20 32.76
CA LEU A 805 -15.34 21.12 32.10
C LEU A 805 -14.60 20.60 30.88
N SER A 806 -14.46 19.29 30.81
CA SER A 806 -13.82 18.62 29.67
C SER A 806 -14.62 18.84 28.36
N LYS A 807 -13.97 19.39 27.33
CA LYS A 807 -14.59 19.57 25.99
C LYS A 807 -15.02 18.22 25.35
N LYS A 808 -14.39 17.11 25.75
CA LYS A 808 -14.65 15.77 25.17
C LYS A 808 -15.72 14.97 25.91
N THR A 809 -15.78 15.10 27.23
CA THR A 809 -16.65 14.25 28.07
C THR A 809 -17.70 15.04 28.85
N GLY A 810 -17.58 16.37 28.91
CA GLY A 810 -18.46 17.23 29.75
C GLY A 810 -18.20 17.13 31.26
N ASN A 811 -17.34 16.24 31.72
CA ASN A 811 -17.08 16.02 33.15
C ASN A 811 -16.21 17.14 33.75
N PRO A 812 -16.43 17.53 35.03
CA PRO A 812 -15.56 18.49 35.71
C PRO A 812 -14.17 17.87 35.99
N PHE A 813 -13.14 18.75 35.97
CA PHE A 813 -11.78 18.35 36.33
C PHE A 813 -11.02 19.49 36.99
N ALA A 814 -10.09 19.12 37.88
CA ALA A 814 -9.21 20.08 38.57
C ALA A 814 -7.89 20.25 37.84
N ALA A 815 -7.47 21.49 37.60
CA ALA A 815 -6.18 21.83 37.02
C ALA A 815 -5.70 23.23 37.39
N SER A 816 -4.39 23.47 37.35
CA SER A 816 -3.84 24.81 37.32
C SER A 816 -3.58 25.23 35.86
N LEU A 817 -3.82 26.49 35.54
CA LEU A 817 -3.37 27.11 34.30
C LEU A 817 -1.93 27.59 34.46
N TYR A 818 -1.11 27.50 33.42
CA TYR A 818 0.24 28.05 33.39
C TYR A 818 0.63 28.58 32.02
N LEU A 819 1.48 29.61 31.96
CA LEU A 819 2.05 30.12 30.74
C LEU A 819 3.32 29.32 30.38
N LYS A 820 3.32 28.70 29.19
CA LYS A 820 4.49 28.01 28.62
C LYS A 820 5.58 29.01 28.23
N LYS A 821 6.77 28.51 27.88
CA LYS A 821 7.88 29.32 27.35
C LYS A 821 7.52 30.15 26.10
N ASN A 822 6.60 29.63 25.28
CA ASN A 822 6.08 30.30 24.08
C ASN A 822 4.81 31.15 24.37
N GLU A 823 4.55 31.44 25.62
CA GLU A 823 3.44 32.30 26.13
C GLU A 823 2.03 31.73 25.85
N SER A 824 1.90 30.50 25.37
CA SER A 824 0.61 29.84 25.28
C SER A 824 0.18 29.28 26.63
N VAL A 825 -1.13 29.21 26.88
CA VAL A 825 -1.69 28.67 28.12
C VAL A 825 -1.67 27.12 28.07
N GLY A 826 -1.29 26.50 29.17
CA GLY A 826 -1.31 25.05 29.36
C GLY A 826 -2.03 24.66 30.64
N TYR A 827 -2.41 23.37 30.76
CA TYR A 827 -2.99 22.79 32.00
C TYR A 827 -1.94 21.93 32.71
N LYS A 828 -1.88 22.11 34.03
CA LYS A 828 -1.12 21.25 34.93
C LYS A 828 -2.14 20.54 35.85
N PHE A 829 -2.32 19.24 35.61
CA PHE A 829 -3.24 18.42 36.41
C PHE A 829 -2.60 18.01 37.73
N ALA A 830 -3.38 17.96 38.76
CA ALA A 830 -2.96 17.39 40.05
C ALA A 830 -2.61 15.90 39.85
N LYS A 831 -1.51 15.42 40.44
CA LYS A 831 -1.23 13.97 40.47
C LYS A 831 -2.40 13.29 41.17
N ARG A 832 -3.03 12.33 40.49
CA ARG A 832 -3.96 11.43 41.15
C ARG A 832 -3.20 10.66 42.25
N SER A 833 -3.57 10.87 43.51
CA SER A 833 -3.14 10.09 44.67
C SER A 833 -3.62 8.63 44.52
#